data_6b6861b552e2b707a55c3c513f68569e
#
_entry.id   6b6861b552e2b707a55c3c513f68569e
#
_cell.length_a   1.000
_cell.length_b   1.000
_cell.length_c   1.000
_cell.angle_alpha   90.00
_cell.angle_beta   90.00
_cell.angle_gamma   90.00
#
_symmetry.space_group_name_H-M   'P 1'
#
loop_
_entity.id
_entity.type
_entity.pdbx_description
1 polymer ?
#
loop_
_entity_poly.entity_id
_entity_poly.type
_entity_poly.pdbx_seq_one_letter_code
_entity_poly.pdbx_strand_id
1 'polypeptide(L)'
;MYKKENRMAVRQTVEKAVLHDEQNQRIQFAAANSVQEVLKSLHTTLRGLDAEAVMVSRTKYGSNKVTHEKKQSLAKRLAGAFINPFTAILFCLAVVSAMTDMVFPYFALLGSAPEDFDPLTVVIILTMVIISGTLRFVQESRSGNAAEKLLAMITTTCTVTRREQEKIEIPMDDLVVGDIVHLAAGDMIPADVRILEAKDLFISQSGLTGESEPVEKTPSRSVQKESITDYTNIAFMGSNVISGSAAAVVVSTGDATLFGSMASAIAGEAVETSFTKGVNAVSWVLIRFMLVMVPLVFFINGITKGDWLNAFLFGISIAVGLTPEMLPMIVTTCLAKGAVSMSKKQTIVKNLNSIQNFGAIDILCTDKTGTLTQDRVVLEYHWNVNGEDDTRVLRHAYLNSYFQTGYKNLMDVAIIYKTEEAEEADSGLLDLSENYVKVDEIPFDFTRRRLTTVVQDKNGKTQMVTKGAVEEMLSICAYAECDGSVQPLTKEVRRRILKTVDELNEKGFRVLAIAQKSNPSPVESFGVKDECDMVLIGYLAFLDPPKESTADAIGALQAHGVTTKILTGDNDKVTRTICKQVGLEVRNMLLGSDLDSMTDEALARAAETTDVFAKLTPDQKSRVVSVLRGNGHTVGFMGDGINDAAAMKSADIGISVDTAVDVAKESADIILLEKDLMVLEQGIIEGRKTYANMIKYIKMTASSNFGNMFSVLAASALLPFLPMMSVHLIFLNLIYDLSCTAIPWDNVDEEFIAKPRKWDASSVGSFMIWIGPTSSVFDFTTYIFMYFVFCPLFISKGILFNDLAAHYSGAELAAMQARYIGLFQAGWFVESMWSQTLVIHMIRTPKLPFLQSRASASVTLLTMTGIAVLTVIPFTAFGRVLGFVALPAAYFAYLISCILLYMILATSLKKAYVRHYGELL
;
A
#
# COMPACT_ATOMS: atom_id res chain seq x y z
N MET A 1 39.77 2.31 -6.58
CA MET A 1 38.35 2.46 -6.41
C MET A 1 38.01 3.17 -5.10
N TYR A 2 38.38 2.68 -3.95
CA TYR A 2 38.06 3.23 -2.61
C TYR A 2 38.39 4.75 -2.41
N LYS A 3 39.49 5.27 -2.99
CA LYS A 3 39.86 6.69 -2.92
C LYS A 3 39.02 7.62 -3.81
N LYS A 4 38.38 7.08 -4.87
CA LYS A 4 37.52 7.84 -5.77
C LYS A 4 36.09 7.94 -5.20
N GLU A 5 35.62 6.85 -4.55
CA GLU A 5 34.32 6.82 -3.84
C GLU A 5 34.31 7.72 -2.61
N ASN A 6 35.40 7.71 -1.80
CA ASN A 6 35.52 8.63 -0.66
C ASN A 6 35.59 10.11 -1.10
N ARG A 7 36.25 10.44 -2.24
CA ARG A 7 36.24 11.82 -2.76
C ARG A 7 34.87 12.23 -3.31
N MET A 8 34.10 11.32 -3.92
CA MET A 8 32.73 11.61 -4.34
C MET A 8 31.81 11.79 -3.13
N ALA A 9 31.90 10.93 -2.12
CA ALA A 9 31.11 11.04 -0.89
C ALA A 9 31.38 12.35 -0.14
N VAL A 10 32.66 12.72 0.02
CA VAL A 10 33.05 14.01 0.66
C VAL A 10 32.56 15.21 -0.17
N ARG A 11 32.65 15.15 -1.50
CA ARG A 11 32.15 16.23 -2.37
C ARG A 11 30.63 16.37 -2.31
N GLN A 12 29.88 15.25 -2.26
CA GLN A 12 28.42 15.25 -2.07
C GLN A 12 28.01 15.77 -0.68
N THR A 13 28.77 15.45 0.35
CA THR A 13 28.52 15.95 1.71
C THR A 13 28.79 17.46 1.82
N VAL A 14 29.81 17.96 1.16
CA VAL A 14 30.11 19.40 1.12
C VAL A 14 29.09 20.16 0.27
N GLU A 15 28.69 19.65 -0.89
CA GLU A 15 27.63 20.24 -1.73
C GLU A 15 26.27 20.28 -0.97
N LYS A 16 25.93 19.22 -0.21
CA LYS A 16 24.72 19.19 0.63
C LYS A 16 24.77 20.19 1.78
N ALA A 17 25.91 20.32 2.43
CA ALA A 17 26.09 21.30 3.52
C ALA A 17 25.96 22.75 3.03
N VAL A 18 26.51 23.07 1.85
CA VAL A 18 26.39 24.38 1.22
C VAL A 18 24.95 24.69 0.81
N LEU A 19 24.23 23.72 0.21
CA LEU A 19 22.82 23.88 -0.14
C LEU A 19 21.92 24.12 1.09
N HIS A 20 22.20 23.42 2.18
CA HIS A 20 21.47 23.59 3.43
C HIS A 20 21.70 24.97 4.08
N ASP A 21 22.91 25.50 3.97
CA ASP A 21 23.26 26.82 4.47
C ASP A 21 22.61 27.96 3.66
N GLU A 22 22.58 27.83 2.31
CA GLU A 22 21.88 28.76 1.42
C GLU A 22 20.35 28.76 1.64
N GLN A 23 19.77 27.59 1.91
CA GLN A 23 18.37 27.42 2.23
C GLN A 23 18.01 28.14 3.54
N ASN A 24 18.78 27.87 4.61
CA ASN A 24 18.57 28.50 5.91
C ASN A 24 18.68 30.03 5.82
N GLN A 25 19.62 30.54 5.05
CA GLN A 25 19.76 31.97 4.78
C GLN A 25 18.54 32.56 4.07
N ARG A 26 17.96 31.86 3.09
CA ARG A 26 16.72 32.30 2.40
C ARG A 26 15.52 32.34 3.33
N ILE A 27 15.30 31.33 4.15
CA ILE A 27 14.22 31.29 5.13
C ILE A 27 14.39 32.40 6.17
N GLN A 28 15.60 32.57 6.70
CA GLN A 28 15.92 33.66 7.68
C GLN A 28 15.71 35.03 7.04
N PHE A 29 16.13 35.23 5.79
CA PHE A 29 15.88 36.49 5.06
C PHE A 29 14.39 36.74 4.90
N ALA A 30 13.62 35.73 4.48
CA ALA A 30 12.17 35.83 4.30
C ALA A 30 11.43 36.11 5.62
N ALA A 31 11.90 35.57 6.74
CA ALA A 31 11.31 35.78 8.05
C ALA A 31 11.59 37.19 8.61
N ALA A 32 12.81 37.68 8.46
CA ALA A 32 13.26 38.92 9.07
C ALA A 32 12.85 40.20 8.31
N ASN A 33 12.60 40.10 7.00
CA ASN A 33 12.35 41.25 6.14
C ASN A 33 10.84 41.51 5.91
N SER A 34 10.53 42.70 5.40
CA SER A 34 9.16 43.08 5.04
C SER A 34 8.64 42.27 3.84
N VAL A 35 7.32 42.15 3.73
CA VAL A 35 6.67 41.48 2.58
C VAL A 35 7.17 42.05 1.25
N GLN A 36 7.30 43.39 1.14
CA GLN A 36 7.78 44.07 -0.09
C GLN A 36 9.23 43.70 -0.45
N GLU A 37 10.12 43.62 0.56
CA GLU A 37 11.52 43.23 0.37
C GLU A 37 11.63 41.76 -0.07
N VAL A 38 10.83 40.88 0.51
CA VAL A 38 10.78 39.46 0.17
C VAL A 38 10.27 39.27 -1.28
N LEU A 39 9.14 39.90 -1.65
CA LEU A 39 8.62 39.84 -3.01
C LEU A 39 9.64 40.37 -4.03
N LYS A 40 10.35 41.48 -3.72
CA LYS A 40 11.38 42.02 -4.59
C LYS A 40 12.57 41.04 -4.74
N SER A 41 13.02 40.41 -3.65
CA SER A 41 14.12 39.44 -3.70
C SER A 41 13.80 38.19 -4.51
N LEU A 42 12.51 37.79 -4.54
CA LEU A 42 11.98 36.65 -5.30
C LEU A 42 11.53 37.02 -6.73
N HIS A 43 11.73 38.30 -7.12
CA HIS A 43 11.32 38.83 -8.44
C HIS A 43 9.83 38.60 -8.75
N THR A 44 8.96 38.70 -7.72
CA THR A 44 7.52 38.49 -7.85
C THR A 44 6.72 39.71 -7.31
N THR A 45 5.41 39.67 -7.47
CA THR A 45 4.47 40.66 -6.96
C THR A 45 3.29 39.96 -6.30
N LEU A 46 2.40 40.70 -5.62
CA LEU A 46 1.14 40.16 -5.07
C LEU A 46 0.22 39.57 -6.16
N ARG A 47 0.41 39.95 -7.45
CA ARG A 47 -0.28 39.33 -8.60
C ARG A 47 0.43 38.10 -9.15
N GLY A 48 1.48 37.61 -8.48
CA GLY A 48 2.26 36.43 -8.86
C GLY A 48 3.22 36.66 -10.03
N LEU A 49 3.76 35.56 -10.53
CA LEU A 49 4.73 35.48 -11.65
C LEU A 49 3.99 35.49 -13.00
N ASP A 50 4.64 35.97 -14.05
CA ASP A 50 4.23 35.73 -15.45
C ASP A 50 4.83 34.41 -15.98
N ALA A 51 4.37 33.95 -17.15
CA ALA A 51 4.78 32.66 -17.72
C ALA A 51 6.29 32.55 -17.97
N GLU A 52 6.98 33.64 -18.34
CA GLU A 52 8.41 33.67 -18.57
C GLU A 52 9.17 33.54 -17.25
N ALA A 53 8.76 34.28 -16.22
CA ALA A 53 9.33 34.20 -14.87
C ALA A 53 9.16 32.83 -14.21
N VAL A 54 8.03 32.14 -14.46
CA VAL A 54 7.81 30.75 -14.01
C VAL A 54 8.86 29.82 -14.64
N MET A 55 9.14 29.94 -15.95
CA MET A 55 10.15 29.12 -16.62
C MET A 55 11.57 29.40 -16.07
N VAL A 56 11.91 30.66 -15.85
CA VAL A 56 13.19 31.07 -15.27
C VAL A 56 13.34 30.52 -13.85
N SER A 57 12.31 30.66 -13.02
CA SER A 57 12.31 30.14 -11.66
C SER A 57 12.46 28.61 -11.63
N ARG A 58 11.72 27.89 -12.50
CA ARG A 58 11.82 26.42 -12.64
C ARG A 58 13.23 25.98 -13.06
N THR A 59 13.86 26.72 -13.98
CA THR A 59 15.23 26.40 -14.42
C THR A 59 16.25 26.64 -13.32
N LYS A 60 16.04 27.67 -12.49
CA LYS A 60 16.98 28.07 -11.43
C LYS A 60 16.84 27.24 -10.16
N TYR A 61 15.61 26.93 -9.72
CA TYR A 61 15.32 26.31 -8.43
C TYR A 61 14.80 24.87 -8.54
N GLY A 62 14.49 24.37 -9.75
CA GLY A 62 13.95 23.05 -9.98
C GLY A 62 12.42 22.97 -9.85
N SER A 63 11.88 21.75 -9.92
CA SER A 63 10.47 21.45 -9.67
C SER A 63 10.23 21.18 -8.18
N ASN A 64 8.99 21.32 -7.74
CA ASN A 64 8.61 21.07 -6.35
C ASN A 64 8.46 19.57 -6.02
N LYS A 65 9.48 18.76 -6.39
CA LYS A 65 9.53 17.32 -6.14
C LYS A 65 10.52 17.00 -5.03
N VAL A 66 10.05 16.29 -4.00
CA VAL A 66 10.91 15.71 -2.96
C VAL A 66 11.39 14.34 -3.42
N THR A 67 12.70 14.15 -3.45
CA THR A 67 13.32 12.89 -3.86
C THR A 67 13.37 11.93 -2.67
N HIS A 68 12.32 11.12 -2.50
CA HIS A 68 12.25 10.10 -1.43
C HIS A 68 13.22 8.94 -1.66
N GLU A 69 13.47 8.57 -2.92
CA GLU A 69 14.46 7.55 -3.30
C GLU A 69 15.24 8.00 -4.54
N LYS A 70 16.55 7.86 -4.51
CA LYS A 70 17.37 8.04 -5.73
C LYS A 70 17.00 6.93 -6.70
N LYS A 71 16.43 7.29 -7.86
CA LYS A 71 16.22 6.33 -8.96
C LYS A 71 17.54 5.57 -9.19
N GLN A 72 17.48 4.26 -8.96
CA GLN A 72 18.65 3.42 -9.23
C GLN A 72 18.97 3.49 -10.72
N SER A 73 20.24 3.80 -11.06
CA SER A 73 20.66 3.81 -12.45
C SER A 73 20.45 2.43 -13.09
N LEU A 74 20.18 2.41 -14.41
CA LEU A 74 20.05 1.15 -15.16
C LEU A 74 21.24 0.20 -14.92
N ALA A 75 22.45 0.76 -14.82
CA ALA A 75 23.66 -0.01 -14.53
C ALA A 75 23.61 -0.65 -13.11
N LYS A 76 23.09 0.06 -12.10
CA LYS A 76 22.96 -0.47 -10.74
C LYS A 76 21.87 -1.53 -10.65
N ARG A 77 20.74 -1.37 -11.34
CA ARG A 77 19.67 -2.38 -11.48
C ARG A 77 20.19 -3.62 -12.18
N LEU A 78 20.93 -3.45 -13.29
CA LEU A 78 21.54 -4.56 -14.00
C LEU A 78 22.56 -5.28 -13.12
N ALA A 79 23.45 -4.55 -12.46
CA ALA A 79 24.40 -5.14 -11.52
C ALA A 79 23.73 -5.90 -10.38
N GLY A 80 22.66 -5.36 -9.78
CA GLY A 80 21.87 -6.03 -8.73
C GLY A 80 21.18 -7.31 -9.20
N ALA A 81 20.74 -7.35 -10.46
CA ALA A 81 20.16 -8.57 -11.05
C ALA A 81 21.20 -9.69 -11.25
N PHE A 82 22.45 -9.34 -11.56
CA PHE A 82 23.54 -10.29 -11.81
C PHE A 82 24.46 -10.51 -10.62
N ILE A 83 24.48 -9.63 -9.60
CA ILE A 83 25.31 -9.77 -8.40
C ILE A 83 24.40 -10.02 -7.19
N ASN A 84 24.06 -11.27 -6.97
CA ASN A 84 23.27 -11.74 -5.84
C ASN A 84 23.89 -13.05 -5.28
N PRO A 85 23.52 -13.49 -4.08
CA PRO A 85 24.09 -14.69 -3.47
C PRO A 85 24.00 -15.95 -4.36
N PHE A 86 22.92 -16.11 -5.10
CA PHE A 86 22.70 -17.25 -6.00
C PHE A 86 23.66 -17.21 -7.20
N THR A 87 23.70 -16.13 -7.94
CA THR A 87 24.65 -15.99 -9.07
C THR A 87 26.08 -16.07 -8.61
N ALA A 88 26.40 -15.63 -7.38
CA ALA A 88 27.72 -15.80 -6.79
C ALA A 88 28.06 -17.29 -6.56
N ILE A 89 27.11 -18.10 -6.08
CA ILE A 89 27.27 -19.55 -5.92
C ILE A 89 27.41 -20.24 -7.27
N LEU A 90 26.58 -19.89 -8.26
CA LEU A 90 26.70 -20.41 -9.64
C LEU A 90 28.05 -20.03 -10.27
N PHE A 91 28.51 -18.81 -10.03
CA PHE A 91 29.82 -18.37 -10.51
C PHE A 91 30.95 -19.13 -9.83
N CYS A 92 30.84 -19.39 -8.51
CA CYS A 92 31.79 -20.25 -7.80
C CYS A 92 31.80 -21.66 -8.39
N LEU A 93 30.63 -22.23 -8.67
CA LEU A 93 30.49 -23.53 -9.33
C LEU A 93 31.14 -23.51 -10.72
N ALA A 94 30.89 -22.47 -11.54
CA ALA A 94 31.51 -22.31 -12.84
C ALA A 94 33.04 -22.24 -12.77
N VAL A 95 33.58 -21.52 -11.78
CA VAL A 95 35.02 -21.42 -11.55
C VAL A 95 35.61 -22.78 -11.17
N VAL A 96 34.96 -23.51 -10.26
CA VAL A 96 35.44 -24.85 -9.85
C VAL A 96 35.35 -25.80 -11.02
N SER A 97 34.23 -25.87 -11.77
CA SER A 97 34.10 -26.64 -12.98
C SER A 97 35.14 -26.25 -14.05
N ALA A 98 35.41 -24.96 -14.25
CA ALA A 98 36.48 -24.53 -15.15
C ALA A 98 37.85 -25.01 -14.72
N MET A 99 38.14 -25.07 -13.44
CA MET A 99 39.40 -25.65 -12.92
C MET A 99 39.47 -27.16 -13.15
N THR A 100 38.41 -27.91 -12.86
CA THR A 100 38.38 -29.36 -12.94
C THR A 100 38.27 -29.87 -14.40
N ASP A 101 37.40 -29.26 -15.20
CA ASP A 101 37.01 -29.78 -16.52
C ASP A 101 37.80 -29.13 -17.66
N MET A 102 38.47 -27.99 -17.41
CA MET A 102 39.23 -27.27 -18.41
C MET A 102 40.72 -27.13 -18.07
N VAL A 103 41.02 -26.54 -16.87
CA VAL A 103 42.40 -26.21 -16.48
C VAL A 103 43.21 -27.45 -16.15
N PHE A 104 42.70 -28.34 -15.30
CA PHE A 104 43.44 -29.55 -14.91
C PHE A 104 43.69 -30.48 -16.11
N PRO A 105 42.72 -30.81 -16.99
CA PRO A 105 42.98 -31.56 -18.20
C PRO A 105 43.97 -30.86 -19.16
N TYR A 106 43.81 -29.55 -19.39
CA TYR A 106 44.70 -28.79 -20.26
C TYR A 106 46.18 -28.87 -19.85
N PHE A 107 46.46 -28.79 -18.57
CA PHE A 107 47.80 -28.84 -18.00
C PHE A 107 48.21 -30.24 -17.52
N ALA A 108 47.40 -31.26 -17.70
CA ALA A 108 47.58 -32.63 -17.20
C ALA A 108 47.91 -32.68 -15.70
N LEU A 109 47.22 -31.88 -14.89
CA LEU A 109 47.39 -31.78 -13.45
C LEU A 109 46.50 -32.78 -12.70
N LEU A 110 46.91 -33.22 -11.53
CA LEU A 110 46.14 -34.09 -10.62
C LEU A 110 45.66 -35.42 -11.24
N GLY A 111 46.35 -35.92 -12.28
CA GLY A 111 46.01 -37.18 -12.93
C GLY A 111 45.00 -37.09 -14.04
N SER A 112 44.56 -35.87 -14.44
CA SER A 112 43.71 -35.64 -15.60
C SER A 112 44.51 -35.75 -16.90
N ALA A 113 43.87 -36.25 -17.99
CA ALA A 113 44.45 -36.28 -19.32
C ALA A 113 43.91 -35.14 -20.21
N PRO A 114 44.65 -34.66 -21.22
CA PRO A 114 44.18 -33.64 -22.16
C PRO A 114 42.89 -34.04 -22.95
N GLU A 115 42.60 -35.33 -23.00
CA GLU A 115 41.39 -35.88 -23.64
C GLU A 115 40.15 -35.65 -22.76
N ASP A 116 40.30 -35.37 -21.48
CA ASP A 116 39.21 -35.09 -20.54
C ASP A 116 38.77 -33.63 -20.58
N PHE A 117 39.28 -32.78 -21.49
CA PHE A 117 38.93 -31.39 -21.61
C PHE A 117 37.48 -31.22 -22.09
N ASP A 118 36.61 -30.73 -21.19
CA ASP A 118 35.19 -30.48 -21.50
C ASP A 118 34.74 -29.08 -21.02
N PRO A 119 34.57 -28.09 -21.92
CA PRO A 119 34.11 -26.76 -21.59
C PRO A 119 32.59 -26.67 -21.38
N LEU A 120 31.85 -27.74 -21.69
CA LEU A 120 30.39 -27.69 -21.85
C LEU A 120 29.68 -27.37 -20.54
N THR A 121 30.07 -27.97 -19.42
CA THR A 121 29.49 -27.72 -18.10
C THR A 121 29.62 -26.25 -17.73
N VAL A 122 30.78 -25.65 -17.96
CA VAL A 122 31.02 -24.22 -17.70
C VAL A 122 30.16 -23.32 -18.57
N VAL A 123 30.05 -23.63 -19.87
CA VAL A 123 29.20 -22.89 -20.83
C VAL A 123 27.74 -22.96 -20.42
N ILE A 124 27.26 -24.13 -20.01
CA ILE A 124 25.88 -24.31 -19.54
C ILE A 124 25.61 -23.45 -18.28
N ILE A 125 26.48 -23.50 -17.27
CA ILE A 125 26.32 -22.74 -16.03
C ILE A 125 26.33 -21.22 -16.33
N LEU A 126 27.27 -20.74 -17.16
CA LEU A 126 27.32 -19.33 -17.56
C LEU A 126 26.07 -18.90 -18.34
N THR A 127 25.57 -19.74 -19.23
CA THR A 127 24.33 -19.48 -19.97
C THR A 127 23.14 -19.35 -19.02
N MET A 128 23.08 -20.20 -17.99
CA MET A 128 22.05 -20.11 -16.94
C MET A 128 22.13 -18.85 -16.11
N VAL A 129 23.34 -18.41 -15.73
CA VAL A 129 23.53 -17.12 -15.05
C VAL A 129 23.00 -15.97 -15.91
N ILE A 130 23.24 -16.01 -17.22
CA ILE A 130 22.73 -14.99 -18.16
C ILE A 130 21.21 -15.04 -18.26
N ILE A 131 20.61 -16.21 -18.39
CA ILE A 131 19.15 -16.36 -18.49
C ILE A 131 18.48 -15.90 -17.19
N SER A 132 18.93 -16.37 -16.02
CA SER A 132 18.39 -16.03 -14.72
C SER A 132 18.53 -14.52 -14.44
N GLY A 133 19.72 -13.95 -14.63
CA GLY A 133 19.95 -12.52 -14.45
C GLY A 133 19.12 -11.64 -15.40
N THR A 134 18.96 -12.04 -16.65
CA THR A 134 18.13 -11.33 -17.64
C THR A 134 16.66 -11.40 -17.27
N LEU A 135 16.14 -12.58 -16.89
CA LEU A 135 14.76 -12.77 -16.45
C LEU A 135 14.43 -11.88 -15.24
N ARG A 136 15.31 -11.90 -14.24
CA ARG A 136 15.19 -11.07 -13.05
C ARG A 136 15.18 -9.58 -13.39
N PHE A 137 16.14 -9.11 -14.19
CA PHE A 137 16.20 -7.71 -14.63
C PHE A 137 14.92 -7.25 -15.34
N VAL A 138 14.40 -8.06 -16.28
CA VAL A 138 13.18 -7.75 -17.03
C VAL A 138 11.97 -7.66 -16.10
N GLN A 139 11.84 -8.60 -15.17
CA GLN A 139 10.69 -8.64 -14.25
C GLN A 139 10.76 -7.51 -13.22
N GLU A 140 11.90 -7.25 -12.59
CA GLU A 140 12.08 -6.12 -11.66
C GLU A 140 11.82 -4.77 -12.36
N SER A 141 12.29 -4.63 -13.61
CA SER A 141 12.05 -3.40 -14.38
C SER A 141 10.56 -3.21 -14.72
N ARG A 142 9.86 -4.27 -15.11
CA ARG A 142 8.41 -4.20 -15.40
C ARG A 142 7.59 -3.87 -14.15
N SER A 143 7.89 -4.52 -13.02
CA SER A 143 7.20 -4.27 -11.75
C SER A 143 7.41 -2.85 -11.24
N GLY A 144 8.65 -2.36 -11.26
CA GLY A 144 8.97 -0.99 -10.83
C GLY A 144 8.31 0.08 -11.71
N ASN A 145 8.34 -0.09 -13.03
CA ASN A 145 7.69 0.84 -13.96
C ASN A 145 6.15 0.86 -13.82
N ALA A 146 5.53 -0.28 -13.49
CA ALA A 146 4.09 -0.35 -13.26
C ALA A 146 3.70 0.42 -11.98
N ALA A 147 4.44 0.23 -10.89
CA ALA A 147 4.22 0.95 -9.64
C ALA A 147 4.37 2.47 -9.81
N GLU A 148 5.43 2.91 -10.50
CA GLU A 148 5.67 4.35 -10.76
C GLU A 148 4.54 4.98 -11.57
N LYS A 149 3.99 4.28 -12.59
CA LYS A 149 2.86 4.78 -13.37
C LYS A 149 1.58 4.92 -12.54
N LEU A 150 1.35 4.03 -11.59
CA LEU A 150 0.17 4.10 -10.72
C LEU A 150 0.25 5.29 -9.76
N LEU A 151 1.42 5.54 -9.17
CA LEU A 151 1.63 6.71 -8.30
C LEU A 151 1.46 8.03 -9.06
N ALA A 152 1.83 8.07 -10.34
CA ALA A 152 1.65 9.25 -11.19
C ALA A 152 0.18 9.55 -11.54
N MET A 153 -0.78 8.68 -11.22
CA MET A 153 -2.22 8.93 -11.38
C MET A 153 -2.81 9.75 -10.23
N ILE A 154 -2.11 9.85 -9.10
CA ILE A 154 -2.54 10.65 -7.95
C ILE A 154 -1.83 12.00 -8.06
N THR A 155 -2.58 13.06 -8.34
CA THR A 155 -2.08 14.43 -8.37
C THR A 155 -2.67 15.21 -7.20
N THR A 156 -1.82 15.67 -6.29
CA THR A 156 -2.18 16.73 -5.34
C THR A 156 -2.06 18.08 -6.02
N THR A 157 -3.06 18.94 -5.85
CA THR A 157 -3.12 20.28 -6.46
C THR A 157 -2.97 21.36 -5.39
N CYS A 158 -2.62 22.57 -5.78
CA CYS A 158 -2.62 23.74 -4.91
C CYS A 158 -3.14 24.96 -5.70
N THR A 159 -3.81 25.86 -4.98
CA THR A 159 -4.37 27.09 -5.58
C THR A 159 -3.30 28.18 -5.59
N VAL A 160 -3.00 28.72 -6.76
CA VAL A 160 -2.00 29.78 -6.95
C VAL A 160 -2.56 30.98 -7.70
N THR A 161 -1.96 32.17 -7.47
CA THR A 161 -2.17 33.35 -8.30
C THR A 161 -0.95 33.60 -9.16
N ARG A 162 -1.15 33.67 -10.48
CA ARG A 162 -0.18 34.08 -11.52
C ARG A 162 -0.75 35.24 -12.32
N ARG A 163 0.10 36.11 -12.86
CA ARG A 163 -0.33 37.40 -13.45
C ARG A 163 -1.46 37.32 -14.46
N GLU A 164 -1.53 36.21 -15.21
CA GLU A 164 -2.54 36.05 -16.28
C GLU A 164 -3.82 35.41 -15.77
N GLN A 165 -3.81 34.81 -14.57
CA GLN A 165 -4.95 34.07 -14.00
C GLN A 165 -4.93 34.18 -12.47
N GLU A 166 -6.02 34.67 -11.91
CA GLU A 166 -6.22 34.70 -10.45
C GLU A 166 -6.82 33.37 -9.97
N LYS A 167 -6.26 32.79 -8.93
CA LYS A 167 -6.73 31.56 -8.22
C LYS A 167 -6.96 30.37 -9.15
N ILE A 168 -5.87 29.89 -9.78
CA ILE A 168 -5.88 28.66 -10.57
C ILE A 168 -5.37 27.48 -9.74
N GLU A 169 -5.93 26.31 -9.97
CA GLU A 169 -5.39 25.05 -9.45
C GLU A 169 -4.30 24.50 -10.36
N ILE A 170 -3.14 24.23 -9.78
CA ILE A 170 -2.02 23.58 -10.47
C ILE A 170 -1.56 22.34 -9.67
N PRO A 171 -0.96 21.34 -10.35
CA PRO A 171 -0.28 20.25 -9.63
C PRO A 171 0.79 20.81 -8.70
N MET A 172 0.90 20.29 -7.47
CA MET A 172 1.94 20.74 -6.51
C MET A 172 3.35 20.63 -7.07
N ASP A 173 3.62 19.66 -7.93
CA ASP A 173 4.90 19.46 -8.62
C ASP A 173 5.29 20.63 -9.55
N ASP A 174 4.30 21.39 -10.03
CA ASP A 174 4.45 22.51 -10.94
C ASP A 174 4.65 23.87 -10.24
N LEU A 175 4.63 23.86 -8.92
CA LEU A 175 4.90 25.03 -8.09
C LEU A 175 6.36 25.45 -8.22
N VAL A 176 6.60 26.77 -8.27
CA VAL A 176 7.94 27.35 -8.34
C VAL A 176 8.17 28.44 -7.28
N VAL A 177 9.44 28.70 -6.96
CA VAL A 177 9.81 29.80 -6.05
C VAL A 177 9.32 31.13 -6.60
N GLY A 178 8.58 31.90 -5.79
CA GLY A 178 7.96 33.17 -6.16
C GLY A 178 6.48 33.09 -6.54
N ASP A 179 5.88 31.91 -6.66
CA ASP A 179 4.42 31.75 -6.80
C ASP A 179 3.70 32.23 -5.54
N ILE A 180 2.50 32.80 -5.72
CA ILE A 180 1.62 33.15 -4.59
C ILE A 180 0.61 32.02 -4.41
N VAL A 181 0.65 31.35 -3.26
CA VAL A 181 -0.26 30.26 -2.91
C VAL A 181 -1.36 30.74 -1.98
N HIS A 182 -2.56 30.19 -2.16
CA HIS A 182 -3.68 30.39 -1.25
C HIS A 182 -3.88 29.14 -0.42
N LEU A 183 -4.03 29.36 0.91
CA LEU A 183 -4.15 28.31 1.90
C LEU A 183 -5.47 28.43 2.64
N ALA A 184 -6.17 27.33 2.81
CA ALA A 184 -7.42 27.22 3.57
C ALA A 184 -7.37 26.03 4.54
N ALA A 185 -8.29 25.97 5.48
CA ALA A 185 -8.40 24.84 6.40
C ALA A 185 -8.54 23.52 5.62
N GLY A 186 -7.66 22.55 5.90
CA GLY A 186 -7.58 21.26 5.22
C GLY A 186 -6.46 21.14 4.21
N ASP A 187 -5.88 22.24 3.77
CA ASP A 187 -4.77 22.22 2.82
C ASP A 187 -3.48 21.75 3.48
N MET A 188 -2.68 21.03 2.73
CA MET A 188 -1.28 20.79 3.06
C MET A 188 -0.43 21.95 2.52
N ILE A 189 0.53 22.41 3.32
CA ILE A 189 1.49 23.42 2.88
C ILE A 189 2.36 22.83 1.76
N PRO A 190 2.25 23.34 0.51
CA PRO A 190 2.82 22.66 -0.66
C PRO A 190 4.34 22.86 -0.81
N ALA A 191 4.91 23.87 -0.13
CA ALA A 191 6.33 24.24 -0.19
C ALA A 191 6.67 25.08 1.06
N ASP A 192 7.94 25.45 1.28
CA ASP A 192 8.23 26.41 2.34
C ASP A 192 7.80 27.81 1.89
N VAL A 193 6.87 28.42 2.62
CA VAL A 193 6.22 29.65 2.24
C VAL A 193 6.34 30.74 3.29
N ARG A 194 6.41 32.00 2.85
CA ARG A 194 6.33 33.21 3.67
C ARG A 194 4.89 33.73 3.62
N ILE A 195 4.24 33.82 4.79
CA ILE A 195 2.88 34.36 4.93
C ILE A 195 2.87 35.84 4.56
N LEU A 196 2.02 36.22 3.63
CA LEU A 196 1.81 37.60 3.17
C LEU A 196 0.61 38.22 3.88
N GLU A 197 -0.49 37.48 3.92
CA GLU A 197 -1.75 37.80 4.59
C GLU A 197 -2.26 36.54 5.30
N ALA A 198 -2.82 36.71 6.49
CA ALA A 198 -3.40 35.60 7.24
C ALA A 198 -4.59 36.08 8.05
N LYS A 199 -5.61 35.21 8.16
CA LYS A 199 -6.77 35.41 9.02
C LYS A 199 -6.94 34.17 9.88
N ASP A 200 -6.68 34.28 11.18
CA ASP A 200 -6.78 33.25 12.20
C ASP A 200 -6.16 31.90 11.75
N LEU A 201 -4.95 32.01 11.16
CA LEU A 201 -4.24 30.87 10.57
C LEU A 201 -3.52 30.04 11.64
N PHE A 202 -3.99 28.81 11.86
CA PHE A 202 -3.35 27.83 12.73
C PHE A 202 -2.87 26.63 11.90
N ILE A 203 -1.61 26.28 12.10
CA ILE A 203 -0.95 25.20 11.34
C ILE A 203 -0.43 24.13 12.29
N SER A 204 -0.70 22.87 12.01
CA SER A 204 -0.06 21.74 12.67
C SER A 204 1.31 21.48 12.04
N GLN A 205 2.36 21.54 12.84
CA GLN A 205 3.74 21.22 12.46
C GLN A 205 4.21 19.88 13.05
N SER A 206 3.28 19.05 13.54
CA SER A 206 3.59 17.80 14.26
C SER A 206 4.48 16.85 13.46
N GLY A 207 4.38 16.83 12.15
CA GLY A 207 5.24 16.03 11.27
C GLY A 207 6.71 16.49 11.23
N LEU A 208 6.99 17.73 11.60
CA LEU A 208 8.34 18.32 11.61
C LEU A 208 8.92 18.44 13.01
N THR A 209 8.10 18.84 14.00
CA THR A 209 8.53 19.14 15.37
C THR A 209 8.22 18.02 16.37
N GLY A 210 7.29 17.15 16.05
CA GLY A 210 6.74 16.14 16.97
C GLY A 210 5.71 16.70 17.97
N GLU A 211 5.48 18.04 17.99
CA GLU A 211 4.51 18.68 18.87
C GLU A 211 3.12 18.73 18.26
N SER A 212 2.11 18.35 19.02
CA SER A 212 0.72 18.22 18.54
C SER A 212 -0.07 19.54 18.57
N GLU A 213 0.37 20.54 19.32
CA GLU A 213 -0.34 21.82 19.42
C GLU A 213 -0.23 22.64 18.14
N PRO A 214 -1.35 23.13 17.57
CA PRO A 214 -1.32 24.01 16.41
C PRO A 214 -0.65 25.34 16.73
N VAL A 215 0.17 25.83 15.81
CA VAL A 215 0.91 27.09 15.92
C VAL A 215 0.21 28.18 15.10
N GLU A 216 -0.06 29.33 15.72
CA GLU A 216 -0.58 30.50 15.01
C GLU A 216 0.50 31.10 14.09
N LYS A 217 0.14 31.40 12.85
CA LYS A 217 1.02 32.01 11.84
C LYS A 217 0.45 33.38 11.44
N THR A 218 1.32 34.39 11.43
CA THR A 218 0.96 35.79 11.16
C THR A 218 1.89 36.40 10.11
N PRO A 219 1.47 37.42 9.35
CA PRO A 219 2.31 38.11 8.36
C PRO A 219 3.42 38.99 8.99
N SER A 220 3.41 39.20 10.29
CA SER A 220 4.35 40.07 10.97
C SER A 220 5.81 39.62 10.83
N ARG A 221 6.75 40.57 10.83
CA ARG A 221 8.20 40.25 10.83
C ARG A 221 8.55 39.41 12.06
N SER A 222 9.28 38.35 11.89
CA SER A 222 9.74 37.50 12.97
C SER A 222 11.23 37.77 13.26
N VAL A 223 11.54 38.09 14.52
CA VAL A 223 12.92 38.27 14.96
C VAL A 223 13.62 36.92 15.02
N GLN A 224 14.93 36.86 14.85
CA GLN A 224 15.74 35.66 14.86
C GLN A 224 15.37 34.74 16.04
N LYS A 225 15.02 33.49 15.74
CA LYS A 225 14.60 32.46 16.68
C LYS A 225 15.67 31.38 16.83
N GLU A 226 15.61 30.62 17.92
CA GLU A 226 16.54 29.49 18.15
C GLU A 226 16.35 28.36 17.13
N SER A 227 15.10 28.06 16.77
CA SER A 227 14.77 27.07 15.73
C SER A 227 14.11 27.73 14.52
N ILE A 228 14.37 27.20 13.34
CA ILE A 228 13.73 27.65 12.10
C ILE A 228 12.22 27.41 12.13
N THR A 229 11.76 26.35 12.80
CA THR A 229 10.34 26.02 12.96
C THR A 229 9.54 27.01 13.79
N ASP A 230 10.22 27.83 14.60
CA ASP A 230 9.59 28.81 15.53
C ASP A 230 9.21 30.12 14.85
N TYR A 231 9.58 30.34 13.59
CA TYR A 231 9.17 31.53 12.87
C TYR A 231 7.66 31.59 12.71
N THR A 232 7.01 32.62 13.21
CA THR A 232 5.57 32.82 13.16
C THR A 232 5.04 33.18 11.78
N ASN A 233 5.91 33.61 10.88
CA ASN A 233 5.55 34.07 9.53
C ASN A 233 6.02 33.17 8.39
N ILE A 234 6.60 32.01 8.72
CA ILE A 234 7.00 30.96 7.76
C ILE A 234 6.15 29.72 8.03
N ALA A 235 5.62 29.12 6.98
CA ALA A 235 4.98 27.82 7.01
C ALA A 235 5.79 26.83 6.16
N PHE A 236 5.93 25.61 6.64
CA PHE A 236 6.83 24.60 6.06
C PHE A 236 6.08 23.52 5.32
N MET A 237 6.68 23.04 4.24
CA MET A 237 6.18 21.91 3.45
C MET A 237 5.86 20.71 4.36
N GLY A 238 4.73 20.05 4.11
CA GLY A 238 4.29 18.87 4.88
C GLY A 238 3.60 19.19 6.20
N SER A 239 3.44 20.48 6.54
CA SER A 239 2.55 20.93 7.61
C SER A 239 1.12 21.09 7.09
N ASN A 240 0.13 21.11 8.00
CA ASN A 240 -1.28 21.13 7.63
C ASN A 240 -1.98 22.35 8.22
N VAL A 241 -2.84 22.98 7.42
CA VAL A 241 -3.70 24.08 7.90
C VAL A 241 -4.87 23.48 8.70
N ILE A 242 -4.95 23.83 9.98
CA ILE A 242 -6.02 23.37 10.89
C ILE A 242 -7.21 24.31 10.82
N SER A 243 -6.96 25.63 10.84
CA SER A 243 -8.01 26.64 10.75
C SER A 243 -7.51 27.91 10.08
N GLY A 244 -8.43 28.75 9.63
CA GLY A 244 -8.13 30.04 9.02
C GLY A 244 -7.82 29.96 7.52
N SER A 245 -7.31 31.07 7.00
CA SER A 245 -6.92 31.22 5.61
C SER A 245 -5.71 32.12 5.45
N ALA A 246 -4.93 31.96 4.39
CA ALA A 246 -3.77 32.80 4.12
C ALA A 246 -3.45 32.93 2.63
N ALA A 247 -2.76 34.02 2.28
CA ALA A 247 -1.98 34.13 1.05
C ALA A 247 -0.49 34.13 1.42
N ALA A 248 0.31 33.34 0.71
CA ALA A 248 1.72 33.19 1.01
C ALA A 248 2.58 33.10 -0.27
N VAL A 249 3.84 33.52 -0.20
CA VAL A 249 4.79 33.39 -1.31
C VAL A 249 5.74 32.22 -1.09
N VAL A 250 5.96 31.45 -2.13
CA VAL A 250 6.87 30.28 -2.12
C VAL A 250 8.33 30.75 -2.03
N VAL A 251 9.04 30.29 -1.00
CA VAL A 251 10.46 30.62 -0.74
C VAL A 251 11.40 29.49 -1.16
N SER A 252 11.00 28.24 -0.91
CA SER A 252 11.79 27.05 -1.28
C SER A 252 10.87 25.95 -1.77
N THR A 253 11.36 25.10 -2.73
CA THR A 253 10.60 24.02 -3.35
C THR A 253 11.38 22.70 -3.32
N GLY A 254 10.66 21.57 -3.31
CA GLY A 254 11.20 20.21 -3.44
C GLY A 254 12.28 19.85 -2.42
N ASP A 255 13.39 19.33 -2.89
CA ASP A 255 14.52 18.91 -2.03
C ASP A 255 15.17 20.07 -1.27
N ALA A 256 14.92 21.32 -1.69
CA ALA A 256 15.39 22.53 -1.02
C ALA A 256 14.41 23.04 0.06
N THR A 257 13.33 22.34 0.39
CA THR A 257 12.48 22.63 1.55
C THR A 257 13.05 22.01 2.83
N LEU A 258 12.60 22.48 4.00
CA LEU A 258 12.98 21.86 5.27
C LEU A 258 12.63 20.37 5.30
N PHE A 259 11.41 20.03 4.87
CA PHE A 259 10.95 18.65 4.75
C PHE A 259 11.79 17.84 3.76
N GLY A 260 12.07 18.38 2.57
CA GLY A 260 12.89 17.73 1.54
C GLY A 260 14.32 17.44 2.01
N SER A 261 14.93 18.39 2.76
CA SER A 261 16.26 18.21 3.34
C SER A 261 16.28 17.09 4.40
N MET A 262 15.26 17.02 5.28
CA MET A 262 15.08 15.95 6.27
C MET A 262 14.83 14.61 5.60
N ALA A 263 13.91 14.54 4.63
CA ALA A 263 13.62 13.34 3.86
C ALA A 263 14.88 12.80 3.15
N SER A 264 15.69 13.67 2.55
CA SER A 264 16.95 13.29 1.89
C SER A 264 18.04 12.82 2.87
N ALA A 265 17.99 13.22 4.13
CA ALA A 265 18.91 12.75 5.18
C ALA A 265 18.51 11.37 5.72
N ILE A 266 17.21 11.08 5.77
CA ILE A 266 16.63 9.80 6.25
C ILE A 266 16.57 8.76 5.10
N ALA A 267 16.65 9.18 3.84
CA ALA A 267 16.59 8.34 2.64
C ALA A 267 17.75 7.33 2.53
N GLY A 268 17.88 6.44 3.49
CA GLY A 268 18.91 5.40 3.54
C GLY A 268 18.42 4.02 3.99
N GLU A 269 17.34 3.93 4.75
CA GLU A 269 16.82 2.66 5.25
C GLU A 269 15.29 2.64 5.11
N ALA A 270 14.81 1.83 4.15
CA ALA A 270 13.38 1.53 4.07
C ALA A 270 12.96 0.77 5.36
N VAL A 271 11.94 1.28 6.04
CA VAL A 271 11.39 0.60 7.24
C VAL A 271 10.81 -0.75 6.81
N GLU A 272 11.37 -1.86 7.34
CA GLU A 272 10.87 -3.20 7.06
C GLU A 272 9.44 -3.38 7.61
N THR A 273 8.52 -3.70 6.73
CA THR A 273 7.13 -4.02 7.09
C THR A 273 7.02 -5.38 7.78
N SER A 274 5.93 -5.63 8.51
CA SER A 274 5.64 -6.94 9.12
C SER A 274 5.64 -8.07 8.09
N PHE A 275 5.19 -7.78 6.87
CA PHE A 275 5.21 -8.71 5.75
C PHE A 275 6.63 -9.03 5.27
N THR A 276 7.47 -8.02 5.07
CA THR A 276 8.87 -8.20 4.66
C THR A 276 9.63 -9.03 5.71
N LYS A 277 9.40 -8.76 6.99
CA LYS A 277 9.94 -9.57 8.09
C LYS A 277 9.46 -11.02 8.04
N GLY A 278 8.19 -11.24 7.71
CA GLY A 278 7.60 -12.58 7.57
C GLY A 278 8.19 -13.36 6.40
N VAL A 279 8.35 -12.76 5.23
CA VAL A 279 8.99 -13.37 4.06
C VAL A 279 10.46 -13.69 4.34
N ASN A 280 11.17 -12.77 5.01
CA ASN A 280 12.54 -13.00 5.44
C ASN A 280 12.63 -14.16 6.46
N ALA A 281 11.67 -14.30 7.37
CA ALA A 281 11.61 -15.42 8.31
C ALA A 281 11.48 -16.77 7.60
N VAL A 282 10.63 -16.87 6.57
CA VAL A 282 10.52 -18.08 5.74
C VAL A 282 11.84 -18.40 5.03
N SER A 283 12.46 -17.39 4.43
CA SER A 283 13.77 -17.54 3.79
C SER A 283 14.82 -18.06 4.78
N TRP A 284 14.84 -17.54 6.01
CA TRP A 284 15.73 -18.01 7.07
C TRP A 284 15.48 -19.46 7.50
N VAL A 285 14.22 -19.91 7.52
CA VAL A 285 13.89 -21.32 7.78
C VAL A 285 14.54 -22.23 6.72
N LEU A 286 14.39 -21.87 5.44
CA LEU A 286 14.98 -22.62 4.33
C LEU A 286 16.51 -22.61 4.37
N ILE A 287 17.11 -21.45 4.65
CA ILE A 287 18.58 -21.32 4.78
C ILE A 287 19.12 -22.19 5.93
N ARG A 288 18.47 -22.19 7.10
CA ARG A 288 18.87 -23.06 8.23
C ARG A 288 18.80 -24.54 7.86
N PHE A 289 17.74 -24.92 7.15
CA PHE A 289 17.60 -26.29 6.66
C PHE A 289 18.72 -26.66 5.69
N MET A 290 19.05 -25.78 4.74
CA MET A 290 20.16 -25.94 3.81
C MET A 290 21.49 -26.09 4.53
N LEU A 291 21.79 -25.27 5.55
CA LEU A 291 23.04 -25.33 6.32
C LEU A 291 23.26 -26.65 7.03
N VAL A 292 22.23 -27.42 7.32
CA VAL A 292 22.32 -28.77 7.91
C VAL A 292 22.42 -29.83 6.82
N MET A 293 21.58 -29.74 5.79
CA MET A 293 21.42 -30.80 4.81
C MET A 293 22.56 -30.88 3.79
N VAL A 294 23.10 -29.73 3.35
CA VAL A 294 24.20 -29.74 2.36
C VAL A 294 25.48 -30.36 2.90
N PRO A 295 25.99 -30.03 4.10
CA PRO A 295 27.11 -30.75 4.69
C PRO A 295 26.83 -32.24 4.88
N LEU A 296 25.63 -32.61 5.31
CA LEU A 296 25.26 -34.01 5.50
C LEU A 296 25.35 -34.79 4.16
N VAL A 297 24.81 -34.26 3.07
CA VAL A 297 24.90 -34.89 1.74
C VAL A 297 26.35 -34.94 1.25
N PHE A 298 27.12 -33.87 1.48
CA PHE A 298 28.55 -33.83 1.14
C PHE A 298 29.33 -34.96 1.82
N PHE A 299 29.20 -35.09 3.16
CA PHE A 299 29.93 -36.13 3.90
C PHE A 299 29.46 -37.53 3.56
N ILE A 300 28.16 -37.76 3.37
CA ILE A 300 27.61 -39.04 2.96
C ILE A 300 28.20 -39.44 1.60
N ASN A 301 28.16 -38.60 0.60
CA ASN A 301 28.68 -38.89 -0.72
C ASN A 301 30.22 -39.07 -0.71
N GLY A 302 30.97 -38.23 0.02
CA GLY A 302 32.41 -38.31 0.14
C GLY A 302 32.85 -39.66 0.78
N ILE A 303 32.17 -40.09 1.84
CA ILE A 303 32.49 -41.35 2.55
C ILE A 303 32.05 -42.58 1.73
N THR A 304 30.86 -42.56 1.18
CA THR A 304 30.27 -43.74 0.50
C THR A 304 30.82 -43.95 -0.90
N LYS A 305 31.20 -42.88 -1.62
CA LYS A 305 31.65 -42.94 -3.02
C LYS A 305 33.15 -42.69 -3.22
N GLY A 306 33.81 -42.17 -2.19
CA GLY A 306 35.26 -41.93 -2.21
C GLY A 306 35.73 -40.74 -3.03
N ASP A 307 34.80 -40.05 -3.73
CA ASP A 307 35.07 -38.90 -4.59
C ASP A 307 34.60 -37.59 -3.93
N TRP A 308 35.51 -36.97 -3.18
CA TRP A 308 35.28 -35.77 -2.40
C TRP A 308 35.01 -34.54 -3.27
N LEU A 309 35.62 -34.45 -4.47
CA LEU A 309 35.46 -33.32 -5.35
C LEU A 309 34.06 -33.31 -5.96
N ASN A 310 33.61 -34.44 -6.52
CA ASN A 310 32.25 -34.55 -7.06
C ASN A 310 31.19 -34.46 -5.96
N ALA A 311 31.48 -34.95 -4.74
CA ALA A 311 30.61 -34.77 -3.58
C ALA A 311 30.48 -33.30 -3.19
N PHE A 312 31.55 -32.50 -3.30
CA PHE A 312 31.53 -31.07 -3.05
C PHE A 312 30.75 -30.29 -4.09
N LEU A 313 31.00 -30.55 -5.39
CA LEU A 313 30.24 -29.95 -6.50
C LEU A 313 28.75 -30.28 -6.42
N PHE A 314 28.43 -31.51 -6.09
CA PHE A 314 27.05 -31.94 -5.89
C PHE A 314 26.40 -31.24 -4.70
N GLY A 315 27.09 -31.09 -3.57
CA GLY A 315 26.64 -30.37 -2.40
C GLY A 315 26.36 -28.88 -2.70
N ILE A 316 27.25 -28.21 -3.43
CA ILE A 316 27.01 -26.82 -3.90
C ILE A 316 25.78 -26.74 -4.80
N SER A 317 25.60 -27.67 -5.72
CA SER A 317 24.46 -27.68 -6.64
C SER A 317 23.13 -27.84 -5.92
N ILE A 318 23.11 -28.62 -4.86
CA ILE A 318 21.96 -28.75 -3.96
C ILE A 318 21.72 -27.44 -3.22
N ALA A 319 22.77 -26.79 -2.71
CA ALA A 319 22.65 -25.49 -2.05
C ALA A 319 22.01 -24.44 -2.99
N VAL A 320 22.40 -24.43 -4.26
CA VAL A 320 21.79 -23.59 -5.30
C VAL A 320 20.30 -23.88 -5.43
N GLY A 321 19.91 -25.15 -5.59
CA GLY A 321 18.51 -25.54 -5.77
C GLY A 321 17.59 -25.26 -4.57
N LEU A 322 18.15 -25.16 -3.37
CA LEU A 322 17.40 -24.89 -2.14
C LEU A 322 17.25 -23.41 -1.82
N THR A 323 18.08 -22.57 -2.41
CA THR A 323 18.00 -21.13 -2.18
C THR A 323 16.73 -20.59 -2.85
N PRO A 324 15.78 -19.96 -2.11
CA PRO A 324 14.54 -19.46 -2.69
C PRO A 324 14.79 -18.14 -3.46
N GLU A 325 15.53 -18.24 -4.56
CA GLU A 325 16.02 -17.11 -5.32
C GLU A 325 14.89 -16.25 -5.90
N MET A 326 13.87 -16.91 -6.42
CA MET A 326 12.75 -16.24 -7.08
C MET A 326 11.70 -15.70 -6.09
N LEU A 327 11.80 -16.01 -4.79
CA LEU A 327 10.80 -15.63 -3.79
C LEU A 327 10.56 -14.11 -3.71
N PRO A 328 11.59 -13.26 -3.51
CA PRO A 328 11.35 -11.81 -3.46
C PRO A 328 10.78 -11.26 -4.77
N MET A 329 11.25 -11.79 -5.91
CA MET A 329 10.83 -11.35 -7.24
C MET A 329 9.36 -11.72 -7.52
N ILE A 330 8.93 -12.94 -7.25
CA ILE A 330 7.54 -13.36 -7.50
C ILE A 330 6.59 -12.64 -6.55
N VAL A 331 6.97 -12.44 -5.29
CA VAL A 331 6.20 -11.64 -4.33
C VAL A 331 6.02 -10.21 -4.86
N THR A 332 7.09 -9.54 -5.27
CA THR A 332 7.00 -8.19 -5.85
C THR A 332 6.16 -8.15 -7.12
N THR A 333 6.26 -9.18 -7.97
CA THR A 333 5.44 -9.31 -9.18
C THR A 333 3.96 -9.51 -8.83
N CYS A 334 3.64 -10.30 -7.81
CA CYS A 334 2.26 -10.45 -7.31
C CYS A 334 1.69 -9.11 -6.85
N LEU A 335 2.45 -8.36 -6.05
CA LEU A 335 2.05 -7.03 -5.54
C LEU A 335 1.85 -6.04 -6.69
N ALA A 336 2.80 -5.94 -7.62
CA ALA A 336 2.69 -5.05 -8.77
C ALA A 336 1.50 -5.39 -9.68
N LYS A 337 1.29 -6.67 -9.97
CA LYS A 337 0.11 -7.16 -10.72
C LYS A 337 -1.18 -6.89 -9.95
N GLY A 338 -1.18 -7.11 -8.64
CA GLY A 338 -2.30 -6.80 -7.75
C GLY A 338 -2.68 -5.32 -7.83
N ALA A 339 -1.70 -4.43 -7.66
CA ALA A 339 -1.91 -2.98 -7.77
C ALA A 339 -2.48 -2.56 -9.13
N VAL A 340 -1.97 -3.13 -10.24
CA VAL A 340 -2.54 -2.90 -11.58
C VAL A 340 -3.98 -3.42 -11.70
N SER A 341 -4.29 -4.55 -11.10
CA SER A 341 -5.66 -5.09 -11.09
C SER A 341 -6.61 -4.21 -10.28
N MET A 342 -6.16 -3.74 -9.11
CA MET A 342 -6.91 -2.82 -8.24
C MET A 342 -7.14 -1.48 -8.93
N SER A 343 -6.14 -0.92 -9.63
CA SER A 343 -6.28 0.33 -10.39
C SER A 343 -7.36 0.22 -11.48
N LYS A 344 -7.49 -0.91 -12.16
CA LYS A 344 -8.58 -1.17 -13.12
C LYS A 344 -9.97 -1.22 -12.44
N LYS A 345 -9.99 -1.38 -11.12
CA LYS A 345 -11.17 -1.34 -10.26
C LYS A 345 -11.27 -0.04 -9.47
N GLN A 346 -10.70 1.04 -10.02
CA GLN A 346 -10.73 2.39 -9.45
C GLN A 346 -10.10 2.50 -8.04
N THR A 347 -9.17 1.59 -7.72
CA THR A 347 -8.47 1.56 -6.42
C THR A 347 -6.97 1.73 -6.64
N ILE A 348 -6.40 2.85 -6.23
CA ILE A 348 -4.98 3.16 -6.36
C ILE A 348 -4.25 2.83 -5.04
N VAL A 349 -3.15 2.12 -5.16
CA VAL A 349 -2.30 1.72 -4.03
C VAL A 349 -1.08 2.63 -3.98
N LYS A 350 -0.91 3.41 -2.92
CA LYS A 350 0.28 4.25 -2.69
C LYS A 350 1.47 3.40 -2.22
N ASN A 351 1.22 2.41 -1.36
CA ASN A 351 2.25 1.51 -0.84
C ASN A 351 1.91 0.06 -1.19
N LEU A 352 2.71 -0.58 -2.03
CA LEU A 352 2.46 -1.95 -2.48
C LEU A 352 2.35 -2.96 -1.32
N ASN A 353 3.09 -2.75 -0.24
CA ASN A 353 3.06 -3.64 0.92
C ASN A 353 1.73 -3.60 1.68
N SER A 354 0.94 -2.52 1.51
CA SER A 354 -0.38 -2.38 2.12
C SER A 354 -1.45 -3.28 1.48
N ILE A 355 -1.21 -3.81 0.27
CA ILE A 355 -2.17 -4.69 -0.45
C ILE A 355 -2.54 -5.92 0.39
N GLN A 356 -1.58 -6.49 1.09
CA GLN A 356 -1.81 -7.67 1.92
C GLN A 356 -2.74 -7.35 3.10
N ASN A 357 -2.44 -6.29 3.85
CA ASN A 357 -3.28 -5.86 4.97
C ASN A 357 -4.66 -5.44 4.47
N PHE A 358 -4.75 -4.82 3.28
CA PHE A 358 -6.01 -4.44 2.66
C PHE A 358 -6.90 -5.66 2.39
N GLY A 359 -6.34 -6.75 1.87
CA GLY A 359 -7.05 -8.02 1.72
C GLY A 359 -7.40 -8.71 3.05
N ALA A 360 -6.68 -8.41 4.12
CA ALA A 360 -6.85 -9.00 5.45
C ALA A 360 -7.83 -8.23 6.34
N ILE A 361 -8.39 -7.10 5.89
CA ILE A 361 -9.35 -6.31 6.66
C ILE A 361 -10.51 -7.19 7.12
N ASP A 362 -10.78 -7.20 8.43
CA ASP A 362 -11.92 -7.83 9.08
C ASP A 362 -12.86 -6.81 9.75
N ILE A 363 -12.33 -5.60 10.07
CA ILE A 363 -13.14 -4.46 10.52
C ILE A 363 -12.86 -3.26 9.61
N LEU A 364 -13.91 -2.71 9.03
CA LEU A 364 -13.88 -1.42 8.31
C LEU A 364 -14.52 -0.35 9.20
N CYS A 365 -13.70 0.59 9.64
CA CYS A 365 -14.16 1.82 10.27
C CYS A 365 -14.34 2.90 9.20
N THR A 366 -15.46 3.60 9.20
CA THR A 366 -15.73 4.66 8.22
C THR A 366 -16.44 5.83 8.86
N ASP A 367 -16.17 7.05 8.38
CA ASP A 367 -17.05 8.17 8.70
C ASP A 367 -18.42 8.01 8.00
N LYS A 368 -19.42 8.66 8.52
CA LYS A 368 -20.78 8.66 7.97
C LYS A 368 -20.87 9.52 6.71
N THR A 369 -20.42 10.79 6.83
CA THR A 369 -20.66 11.84 5.83
C THR A 369 -19.84 11.60 4.58
N GLY A 370 -20.52 11.68 3.43
CA GLY A 370 -19.90 11.49 2.12
C GLY A 370 -19.51 10.03 1.81
N THR A 371 -19.41 9.13 2.81
CA THR A 371 -19.13 7.70 2.59
C THR A 371 -20.42 6.88 2.51
N LEU A 372 -21.26 6.94 3.54
CA LEU A 372 -22.58 6.30 3.53
C LEU A 372 -23.62 7.15 2.78
N THR A 373 -23.42 8.47 2.77
CA THR A 373 -24.30 9.46 2.18
C THR A 373 -23.73 10.01 0.88
N GLN A 374 -24.59 10.64 0.06
CA GLN A 374 -24.18 11.30 -1.17
C GLN A 374 -23.28 12.50 -0.87
N ASP A 375 -22.40 12.88 -1.81
CA ASP A 375 -21.64 14.13 -1.73
C ASP A 375 -22.51 15.36 -2.07
N ARG A 376 -23.80 15.26 -1.82
CA ARG A 376 -24.79 16.29 -2.03
C ARG A 376 -25.64 16.43 -0.77
N VAL A 377 -25.61 17.61 -0.20
CA VAL A 377 -26.49 17.99 0.91
C VAL A 377 -27.62 18.84 0.34
N VAL A 378 -28.84 18.63 0.81
CA VAL A 378 -30.02 19.40 0.38
C VAL A 378 -30.51 20.21 1.58
N LEU A 379 -30.68 21.54 1.40
CA LEU A 379 -31.33 22.38 2.40
C LEU A 379 -32.84 22.21 2.24
N GLU A 380 -33.46 21.49 3.20
CA GLU A 380 -34.89 21.20 3.18
C GLU A 380 -35.71 22.30 3.86
N TYR A 381 -35.28 22.72 5.10
CA TYR A 381 -36.00 23.73 5.86
C TYR A 381 -35.08 24.89 6.28
N HIS A 382 -35.65 26.11 6.24
CA HIS A 382 -35.01 27.34 6.73
C HIS A 382 -35.99 28.05 7.69
N TRP A 383 -36.08 27.52 8.91
CA TRP A 383 -37.09 27.90 9.90
C TRP A 383 -36.63 29.02 10.83
N ASN A 384 -37.60 29.90 11.21
CA ASN A 384 -37.44 30.85 12.32
C ASN A 384 -37.39 30.09 13.68
N VAL A 385 -37.21 30.82 14.77
CA VAL A 385 -37.15 30.24 16.14
C VAL A 385 -38.46 29.53 16.55
N ASN A 386 -39.59 29.86 15.90
CA ASN A 386 -40.91 29.23 16.15
C ASN A 386 -41.14 27.95 15.31
N GLY A 387 -40.28 27.63 14.35
CA GLY A 387 -40.39 26.45 13.47
C GLY A 387 -41.20 26.70 12.21
N GLU A 388 -41.28 27.95 11.75
CA GLU A 388 -41.97 28.34 10.50
C GLU A 388 -40.95 28.75 9.45
N ASP A 389 -41.21 28.49 8.15
CA ASP A 389 -40.37 28.91 7.05
C ASP A 389 -40.20 30.44 7.02
N ASP A 390 -38.97 30.90 6.94
CA ASP A 390 -38.61 32.30 6.95
C ASP A 390 -37.45 32.58 5.98
N THR A 391 -37.72 33.34 4.92
CA THR A 391 -36.75 33.74 3.88
C THR A 391 -35.64 34.62 4.46
N ARG A 392 -35.85 35.30 5.57
CA ARG A 392 -34.79 36.05 6.26
C ARG A 392 -33.70 35.15 6.79
N VAL A 393 -34.06 33.97 7.30
CA VAL A 393 -33.07 32.94 7.76
C VAL A 393 -32.22 32.53 6.56
N LEU A 394 -32.87 32.24 5.41
CA LEU A 394 -32.19 31.87 4.16
C LEU A 394 -31.28 33.02 3.66
N ARG A 395 -31.75 34.26 3.67
CA ARG A 395 -30.94 35.42 3.29
C ARG A 395 -29.67 35.56 4.12
N HIS A 396 -29.77 35.45 5.45
CA HIS A 396 -28.60 35.58 6.33
C HIS A 396 -27.65 34.39 6.14
N ALA A 397 -28.19 33.20 5.95
CA ALA A 397 -27.40 32.04 5.63
C ALA A 397 -26.63 32.21 4.31
N TYR A 398 -27.29 32.75 3.27
CA TYR A 398 -26.64 33.07 2.00
C TYR A 398 -25.48 34.06 2.18
N LEU A 399 -25.73 35.20 2.86
CA LEU A 399 -24.67 36.19 3.13
C LEU A 399 -23.47 35.59 3.82
N ASN A 400 -23.69 34.69 4.78
CA ASN A 400 -22.60 34.00 5.46
C ASN A 400 -21.87 33.05 4.51
N SER A 401 -22.60 32.21 3.75
CA SER A 401 -22.01 31.18 2.89
C SER A 401 -21.38 31.75 1.60
N TYR A 402 -21.94 32.82 1.05
CA TYR A 402 -21.46 33.42 -0.20
C TYR A 402 -20.16 34.22 0.03
N PHE A 403 -20.11 35.05 1.11
CA PHE A 403 -19.02 35.96 1.36
C PHE A 403 -17.86 35.35 2.17
N GLN A 404 -17.98 34.10 2.63
CA GLN A 404 -16.85 33.40 3.27
C GLN A 404 -15.70 33.17 2.29
N THR A 405 -14.47 33.24 2.78
CA THR A 405 -13.25 32.94 2.01
C THR A 405 -12.91 31.45 2.12
N GLY A 406 -12.28 30.89 1.05
CA GLY A 406 -11.82 29.53 1.03
C GLY A 406 -12.83 28.53 0.47
N TYR A 407 -12.67 27.26 0.83
CA TYR A 407 -13.49 26.16 0.33
C TYR A 407 -14.92 26.26 0.88
N LYS A 408 -15.91 26.29 -0.03
CA LYS A 408 -17.32 26.20 0.32
C LYS A 408 -17.69 24.74 0.50
N ASN A 409 -18.11 24.38 1.70
CA ASN A 409 -18.55 23.01 1.98
C ASN A 409 -19.91 22.72 1.35
N LEU A 410 -20.34 21.46 1.35
CA LEU A 410 -21.59 21.03 0.74
C LEU A 410 -22.83 21.73 1.30
N MET A 411 -22.84 22.14 2.58
CA MET A 411 -23.93 22.89 3.19
C MET A 411 -23.96 24.32 2.69
N ASP A 412 -22.81 24.96 2.48
CA ASP A 412 -22.71 26.30 1.90
C ASP A 412 -23.24 26.32 0.47
N VAL A 413 -22.85 25.32 -0.33
CA VAL A 413 -23.34 25.13 -1.70
C VAL A 413 -24.86 24.92 -1.70
N ALA A 414 -25.39 24.10 -0.79
CA ALA A 414 -26.82 23.86 -0.66
C ALA A 414 -27.60 25.14 -0.29
N ILE A 415 -27.04 26.00 0.57
CA ILE A 415 -27.65 27.28 0.92
C ILE A 415 -27.68 28.21 -0.30
N ILE A 416 -26.57 28.35 -1.01
CA ILE A 416 -26.46 29.22 -2.18
C ILE A 416 -27.47 28.76 -3.26
N TYR A 417 -27.46 27.47 -3.58
CA TYR A 417 -28.35 26.88 -4.57
C TYR A 417 -29.84 27.08 -4.19
N LYS A 418 -30.21 26.84 -2.92
CA LYS A 418 -31.59 27.02 -2.44
C LYS A 418 -32.04 28.48 -2.48
N THR A 419 -31.10 29.42 -2.24
CA THR A 419 -31.40 30.84 -2.31
C THR A 419 -31.63 31.27 -3.76
N GLU A 420 -30.78 30.86 -4.70
CA GLU A 420 -30.93 31.13 -6.13
C GLU A 420 -32.24 30.53 -6.68
N GLU A 421 -32.62 29.33 -6.23
CA GLU A 421 -33.92 28.75 -6.59
C GLU A 421 -35.10 29.58 -6.06
N ALA A 422 -34.96 30.17 -4.88
CA ALA A 422 -36.01 30.96 -4.24
C ALA A 422 -36.08 32.44 -4.72
N GLU A 423 -35.06 32.96 -5.42
CA GLU A 423 -34.99 34.33 -5.94
C GLU A 423 -36.20 34.69 -6.83
N GLU A 424 -36.69 33.74 -7.64
CA GLU A 424 -37.86 33.95 -8.51
C GLU A 424 -39.15 34.18 -7.72
N ALA A 425 -39.23 33.68 -6.50
CA ALA A 425 -40.46 33.74 -5.66
C ALA A 425 -40.47 34.90 -4.65
N ASP A 426 -39.28 35.37 -4.20
CA ASP A 426 -39.16 36.42 -3.17
C ASP A 426 -38.15 37.51 -3.57
N SER A 427 -38.64 38.71 -3.78
CA SER A 427 -37.83 39.89 -4.11
C SER A 427 -36.83 40.30 -3.05
N GLY A 428 -36.98 39.82 -1.81
CA GLY A 428 -36.03 40.01 -0.70
C GLY A 428 -34.71 39.22 -0.81
N LEU A 429 -34.67 38.28 -1.75
CA LEU A 429 -33.49 37.46 -2.06
C LEU A 429 -32.75 37.89 -3.34
N LEU A 430 -33.34 38.84 -4.11
CA LEU A 430 -32.76 39.31 -5.38
C LEU A 430 -31.43 40.03 -5.18
N ASP A 431 -30.46 39.74 -6.05
CA ASP A 431 -29.18 40.45 -6.19
C ASP A 431 -28.40 40.59 -4.87
N LEU A 432 -28.47 39.61 -3.95
CA LEU A 432 -27.81 39.69 -2.67
C LEU A 432 -26.28 39.85 -2.80
N SER A 433 -25.69 39.22 -3.80
CA SER A 433 -24.24 39.32 -4.08
C SER A 433 -23.82 40.74 -4.51
N GLU A 434 -24.72 41.49 -5.18
CA GLU A 434 -24.47 42.86 -5.62
C GLU A 434 -24.84 43.91 -4.56
N ASN A 435 -25.79 43.58 -3.70
CA ASN A 435 -26.34 44.50 -2.70
C ASN A 435 -25.51 44.59 -1.40
N TYR A 436 -24.64 43.65 -1.19
CA TYR A 436 -23.76 43.57 -0.01
C TYR A 436 -22.29 43.51 -0.41
N VAL A 437 -21.42 43.99 0.47
CA VAL A 437 -19.96 43.92 0.35
C VAL A 437 -19.40 43.31 1.62
N LYS A 438 -18.45 42.40 1.46
CA LYS A 438 -17.72 41.80 2.59
C LYS A 438 -16.85 42.87 3.27
N VAL A 439 -16.97 43.00 4.57
CA VAL A 439 -16.13 43.83 5.40
C VAL A 439 -15.02 43.00 6.06
N ASP A 440 -15.37 41.88 6.69
CA ASP A 440 -14.43 40.98 7.38
C ASP A 440 -15.04 39.59 7.57
N GLU A 441 -14.24 38.64 8.09
CA GLU A 441 -14.75 37.32 8.49
C GLU A 441 -13.95 36.77 9.69
N ILE A 442 -14.56 35.86 10.44
CA ILE A 442 -13.92 34.99 11.41
C ILE A 442 -14.06 33.58 10.88
N PRO A 443 -12.97 32.98 10.37
CA PRO A 443 -13.02 31.68 9.68
C PRO A 443 -13.55 30.55 10.58
N PHE A 444 -13.96 29.45 9.92
CA PHE A 444 -14.41 28.26 10.61
C PHE A 444 -13.27 27.63 11.42
N ASP A 445 -13.61 27.15 12.61
CA ASP A 445 -12.72 26.45 13.52
C ASP A 445 -13.44 25.21 14.10
N PHE A 446 -12.80 24.08 14.10
CA PHE A 446 -13.34 22.81 14.56
C PHE A 446 -13.66 22.77 16.06
N THR A 447 -12.97 23.59 16.87
CA THR A 447 -13.25 23.71 18.31
C THR A 447 -14.48 24.56 18.56
N ARG A 448 -14.61 25.69 17.86
CA ARG A 448 -15.73 26.60 17.97
C ARG A 448 -16.96 26.15 17.18
N ARG A 449 -16.83 25.33 16.18
CA ARG A 449 -17.87 24.79 15.26
C ARG A 449 -18.79 25.85 14.68
N ARG A 450 -18.26 27.05 14.38
CA ARG A 450 -18.99 28.19 13.81
C ARG A 450 -18.10 29.05 12.92
N LEU A 451 -18.74 29.78 12.01
CA LEU A 451 -18.12 30.70 11.07
C LEU A 451 -18.91 32.00 11.06
N THR A 452 -18.22 33.13 11.05
CA THR A 452 -18.83 34.47 11.02
C THR A 452 -18.36 35.26 9.80
N THR A 453 -19.32 35.89 9.09
CA THR A 453 -19.01 36.90 8.07
C THR A 453 -19.56 38.26 8.50
N VAL A 454 -18.83 39.29 8.17
CA VAL A 454 -19.26 40.70 8.38
C VAL A 454 -19.47 41.34 7.02
N VAL A 455 -20.71 41.75 6.75
CA VAL A 455 -21.12 42.34 5.47
C VAL A 455 -21.72 43.72 5.69
N GLN A 456 -21.62 44.59 4.71
CA GLN A 456 -22.20 45.91 4.66
C GLN A 456 -23.14 46.06 3.50
N ASP A 457 -24.34 46.60 3.72
CA ASP A 457 -25.31 46.90 2.68
C ASP A 457 -24.98 48.23 1.94
N LYS A 458 -25.67 48.51 0.82
CA LYS A 458 -25.54 49.74 0.05
C LYS A 458 -25.85 51.03 0.85
N ASN A 459 -26.56 50.94 1.97
CA ASN A 459 -26.86 52.04 2.88
C ASN A 459 -25.82 52.24 3.97
N GLY A 460 -24.74 51.47 3.98
CA GLY A 460 -23.70 51.55 4.96
C GLY A 460 -24.00 50.78 6.29
N LYS A 461 -25.09 50.05 6.38
CA LYS A 461 -25.44 49.23 7.54
C LYS A 461 -24.61 47.97 7.56
N THR A 462 -23.84 47.79 8.64
CA THR A 462 -23.00 46.61 8.85
C THR A 462 -23.78 45.53 9.59
N GLN A 463 -23.62 44.28 9.15
CA GLN A 463 -24.21 43.09 9.79
C GLN A 463 -23.13 42.01 9.98
N MET A 464 -23.04 41.50 11.19
CA MET A 464 -22.25 40.30 11.52
C MET A 464 -23.20 39.10 11.51
N VAL A 465 -22.96 38.12 10.64
CA VAL A 465 -23.78 36.92 10.52
C VAL A 465 -22.95 35.71 10.84
N THR A 466 -23.40 34.94 11.84
CA THR A 466 -22.73 33.72 12.30
C THR A 466 -23.59 32.50 12.01
N LYS A 467 -22.96 31.47 11.50
CA LYS A 467 -23.55 30.15 11.23
C LYS A 467 -22.75 29.08 11.98
N GLY A 468 -23.43 28.14 12.64
CA GLY A 468 -22.75 27.10 13.39
C GLY A 468 -23.65 26.04 14.00
N ALA A 469 -23.04 25.11 14.73
CA ALA A 469 -23.79 24.09 15.46
C ALA A 469 -24.68 24.74 16.55
N VAL A 470 -25.87 24.18 16.74
CA VAL A 470 -26.92 24.83 17.55
C VAL A 470 -26.47 25.07 19.00
N GLU A 471 -25.82 24.11 19.60
CA GLU A 471 -25.37 24.20 21.00
C GLU A 471 -24.33 25.32 21.20
N GLU A 472 -23.36 25.42 20.30
CA GLU A 472 -22.32 26.45 20.29
C GLU A 472 -22.89 27.83 19.95
N MET A 473 -23.86 27.88 19.03
CA MET A 473 -24.56 29.15 18.71
C MET A 473 -25.39 29.67 19.89
N LEU A 474 -26.07 28.79 20.63
CA LEU A 474 -26.81 29.16 21.85
C LEU A 474 -25.87 29.67 22.96
N SER A 475 -24.58 29.38 22.92
CA SER A 475 -23.60 29.87 23.90
C SER A 475 -23.23 31.35 23.69
N ILE A 476 -23.31 31.85 22.44
CA ILE A 476 -22.95 33.24 22.06
C ILE A 476 -24.19 34.12 21.87
N CYS A 477 -25.39 33.57 21.88
CA CYS A 477 -26.63 34.30 21.72
C CYS A 477 -27.19 34.72 23.07
N ALA A 478 -27.41 36.02 23.26
CA ALA A 478 -28.12 36.58 24.43
C ALA A 478 -29.61 36.77 24.12
N TYR A 479 -30.00 36.84 22.87
CA TYR A 479 -31.35 37.16 22.39
C TYR A 479 -31.77 36.15 21.30
N ALA A 480 -33.08 36.06 21.11
CA ALA A 480 -33.71 35.36 19.99
C ALA A 480 -34.81 36.22 19.35
N GLU A 481 -34.99 36.11 18.03
CA GLU A 481 -36.07 36.79 17.35
C GLU A 481 -37.28 35.87 17.32
N CYS A 482 -38.35 36.30 18.00
CA CYS A 482 -39.65 35.61 18.03
C CYS A 482 -40.74 36.58 17.50
N ASP A 483 -41.48 36.15 16.50
CA ASP A 483 -42.61 36.92 15.91
C ASP A 483 -42.17 38.33 15.48
N GLY A 484 -40.99 38.49 14.89
CA GLY A 484 -40.43 39.77 14.43
C GLY A 484 -39.94 40.69 15.52
N SER A 485 -39.92 40.25 16.80
CA SER A 485 -39.41 41.01 17.97
C SER A 485 -38.20 40.31 18.60
N VAL A 486 -37.16 41.11 18.93
CA VAL A 486 -35.97 40.60 19.59
C VAL A 486 -36.27 40.48 21.10
N GLN A 487 -36.17 39.29 21.67
CA GLN A 487 -36.44 39.00 23.08
C GLN A 487 -35.22 38.31 23.69
N PRO A 488 -35.02 38.43 25.04
CA PRO A 488 -33.96 37.71 25.72
C PRO A 488 -34.12 36.21 25.56
N LEU A 489 -33.01 35.50 25.36
CA LEU A 489 -32.96 34.05 25.22
C LEU A 489 -33.18 33.36 26.60
N THR A 490 -34.47 33.19 26.97
CA THR A 490 -34.83 32.59 28.24
C THR A 490 -34.59 31.08 28.23
N LYS A 491 -34.55 30.46 29.42
CA LYS A 491 -34.43 29.00 29.57
C LYS A 491 -35.55 28.23 28.86
N GLU A 492 -36.75 28.83 28.80
CA GLU A 492 -37.92 28.24 28.13
C GLU A 492 -37.78 28.25 26.62
N VAL A 493 -37.34 29.41 26.05
CA VAL A 493 -37.08 29.54 24.61
C VAL A 493 -35.96 28.59 24.20
N ARG A 494 -34.87 28.52 24.97
CA ARG A 494 -33.76 27.61 24.76
C ARG A 494 -34.20 26.12 24.75
N ARG A 495 -35.07 25.73 25.70
CA ARG A 495 -35.60 24.36 25.78
C ARG A 495 -36.48 24.05 24.55
N ARG A 496 -37.31 25.01 24.10
CA ARG A 496 -38.15 24.83 22.90
C ARG A 496 -37.29 24.64 21.66
N ILE A 497 -36.26 25.49 21.46
CA ILE A 497 -35.31 25.36 20.34
C ILE A 497 -34.66 23.98 20.34
N LEU A 498 -34.08 23.57 21.46
CA LEU A 498 -33.40 22.27 21.57
C LEU A 498 -34.35 21.09 21.29
N LYS A 499 -35.62 21.21 21.73
CA LYS A 499 -36.64 20.18 21.44
C LYS A 499 -36.94 20.09 19.92
N THR A 500 -37.14 21.25 19.26
CA THR A 500 -37.37 21.25 17.79
C THR A 500 -36.17 20.72 17.02
N VAL A 501 -34.96 21.08 17.43
CA VAL A 501 -33.74 20.55 16.84
C VAL A 501 -33.63 19.05 17.06
N ASP A 502 -33.97 18.57 18.24
CA ASP A 502 -33.98 17.13 18.54
C ASP A 502 -34.97 16.35 17.66
N GLU A 503 -36.18 16.92 17.46
CA GLU A 503 -37.21 16.33 16.56
C GLU A 503 -36.75 16.27 15.09
N LEU A 504 -36.04 17.30 14.62
CA LEU A 504 -35.44 17.32 13.29
C LEU A 504 -34.29 16.29 13.16
N ASN A 505 -33.42 16.22 14.18
CA ASN A 505 -32.33 15.23 14.21
C ASN A 505 -32.87 13.78 14.24
N GLU A 506 -33.99 13.52 14.94
CA GLU A 506 -34.66 12.20 14.95
C GLU A 506 -35.23 11.82 13.58
N LYS A 507 -35.58 12.82 12.75
CA LYS A 507 -36.01 12.63 11.37
C LYS A 507 -34.82 12.47 10.40
N GLY A 508 -33.58 12.62 10.88
CA GLY A 508 -32.35 12.45 10.08
C GLY A 508 -31.80 13.76 9.47
N PHE A 509 -32.35 14.92 9.88
CA PHE A 509 -31.83 16.22 9.43
C PHE A 509 -30.64 16.67 10.27
N ARG A 510 -29.62 17.23 9.62
CA ARG A 510 -28.54 17.95 10.27
C ARG A 510 -28.94 19.43 10.42
N VAL A 511 -28.89 19.96 11.64
CA VAL A 511 -29.39 21.31 11.94
C VAL A 511 -28.23 22.26 12.25
N LEU A 512 -28.21 23.41 11.57
CA LEU A 512 -27.35 24.56 11.89
C LEU A 512 -28.18 25.76 12.33
N ALA A 513 -27.67 26.52 13.27
CA ALA A 513 -28.28 27.78 13.68
C ALA A 513 -27.66 28.99 12.94
N ILE A 514 -28.48 30.02 12.75
CA ILE A 514 -28.11 31.32 12.20
C ILE A 514 -28.38 32.39 13.23
N ALA A 515 -27.39 33.22 13.51
CA ALA A 515 -27.51 34.38 14.37
C ALA A 515 -26.95 35.62 13.67
N GLN A 516 -27.44 36.79 14.12
CA GLN A 516 -26.98 38.08 13.61
C GLN A 516 -26.66 39.04 14.73
N LYS A 517 -25.82 40.06 14.41
CA LYS A 517 -25.59 41.25 15.21
C LYS A 517 -25.55 42.44 14.26
N SER A 518 -26.50 43.38 14.43
CA SER A 518 -26.59 44.56 13.57
C SER A 518 -25.69 45.66 14.11
N ASN A 519 -24.96 46.38 13.21
CA ASN A 519 -24.07 47.46 13.49
C ASN A 519 -23.12 47.13 14.65
N PRO A 520 -22.30 46.04 14.54
CA PRO A 520 -21.27 45.75 15.52
C PRO A 520 -20.38 46.97 15.70
N SER A 521 -19.77 47.14 16.91
CA SER A 521 -18.88 48.28 17.19
C SER A 521 -17.75 48.31 16.15
N PRO A 522 -17.47 49.48 15.55
CA PRO A 522 -16.41 49.59 14.54
C PRO A 522 -15.05 49.25 15.16
N VAL A 523 -14.41 48.24 14.63
CA VAL A 523 -13.02 47.85 14.96
C VAL A 523 -12.25 47.72 13.65
N GLU A 524 -10.94 47.85 13.71
CA GLU A 524 -10.10 47.70 12.50
C GLU A 524 -10.19 46.28 11.90
N SER A 525 -10.35 45.28 12.77
CA SER A 525 -10.62 43.88 12.37
C SER A 525 -11.46 43.19 13.45
N PHE A 526 -12.38 42.32 13.00
CA PHE A 526 -13.22 41.51 13.88
C PHE A 526 -12.51 40.21 14.24
N GLY A 527 -12.64 39.75 15.49
CA GLY A 527 -12.04 38.52 15.98
C GLY A 527 -13.05 37.67 16.80
N VAL A 528 -12.59 36.54 17.31
CA VAL A 528 -13.41 35.60 18.10
C VAL A 528 -14.10 36.26 19.30
N LYS A 529 -13.51 37.28 19.87
CA LYS A 529 -14.05 38.03 21.03
C LYS A 529 -15.33 38.82 20.73
N ASP A 530 -15.55 39.12 19.44
CA ASP A 530 -16.70 39.94 19.00
C ASP A 530 -17.95 39.07 18.75
N GLU A 531 -17.79 37.73 18.70
CA GLU A 531 -18.85 36.73 18.63
C GLU A 531 -19.58 36.58 19.99
N CYS A 532 -20.25 37.63 20.45
CA CYS A 532 -21.00 37.67 21.70
C CYS A 532 -22.27 38.50 21.54
N ASP A 533 -23.24 38.31 22.44
CA ASP A 533 -24.52 39.05 22.51
C ASP A 533 -25.29 39.03 21.16
N MET A 534 -25.27 37.89 20.49
CA MET A 534 -25.93 37.73 19.19
C MET A 534 -27.42 37.47 19.35
N VAL A 535 -28.17 37.75 18.28
CA VAL A 535 -29.60 37.45 18.15
C VAL A 535 -29.75 36.20 17.30
N LEU A 536 -30.28 35.13 17.86
CA LEU A 536 -30.64 33.93 17.13
C LEU A 536 -31.85 34.23 16.23
N ILE A 537 -31.72 33.98 14.90
CA ILE A 537 -32.79 34.23 13.94
C ILE A 537 -33.56 32.94 13.69
N GLY A 538 -32.87 31.83 13.55
CA GLY A 538 -33.48 30.56 13.19
C GLY A 538 -32.46 29.44 12.91
N TYR A 539 -32.96 28.43 12.23
CA TYR A 539 -32.12 27.25 11.88
C TYR A 539 -32.39 26.76 10.48
N LEU A 540 -31.38 26.11 9.96
CA LEU A 540 -31.34 25.44 8.66
C LEU A 540 -31.32 23.94 8.91
N ALA A 541 -32.18 23.19 8.24
CA ALA A 541 -32.20 21.74 8.37
C ALA A 541 -31.80 21.11 7.01
N PHE A 542 -30.73 20.38 7.03
CA PHE A 542 -30.14 19.74 5.86
C PHE A 542 -30.43 18.26 5.86
N LEU A 543 -30.78 17.73 4.71
CA LEU A 543 -30.86 16.31 4.45
C LEU A 543 -29.56 15.86 3.78
N ASP A 544 -29.02 14.78 4.29
CA ASP A 544 -27.82 14.11 3.77
C ASP A 544 -28.27 12.74 3.24
N PRO A 545 -28.72 12.65 1.97
CA PRO A 545 -29.34 11.44 1.46
C PRO A 545 -28.34 10.29 1.36
N PRO A 546 -28.71 9.07 1.77
CA PRO A 546 -27.84 7.91 1.62
C PRO A 546 -27.60 7.62 0.13
N LYS A 547 -26.45 7.02 -0.19
CA LYS A 547 -26.16 6.50 -1.53
C LYS A 547 -26.95 5.21 -1.76
N GLU A 548 -27.49 5.06 -2.94
CA GLU A 548 -28.25 3.84 -3.31
C GLU A 548 -27.39 2.57 -3.23
N SER A 549 -26.09 2.65 -3.58
CA SER A 549 -25.15 1.53 -3.54
C SER A 549 -24.71 1.10 -2.14
N THR A 550 -24.93 1.92 -1.10
CA THR A 550 -24.35 1.69 0.24
C THR A 550 -24.89 0.42 0.89
N ALA A 551 -26.20 0.16 0.78
CA ALA A 551 -26.81 -1.02 1.39
C ALA A 551 -26.25 -2.32 0.79
N ASP A 552 -26.15 -2.37 -0.55
CA ASP A 552 -25.60 -3.52 -1.26
C ASP A 552 -24.12 -3.72 -0.94
N ALA A 553 -23.35 -2.62 -0.85
CA ALA A 553 -21.92 -2.66 -0.52
C ALA A 553 -21.67 -3.17 0.91
N ILE A 554 -22.45 -2.72 1.90
CA ILE A 554 -22.36 -3.22 3.29
C ILE A 554 -22.69 -4.71 3.31
N GLY A 555 -23.73 -5.14 2.60
CA GLY A 555 -24.09 -6.56 2.48
C GLY A 555 -22.97 -7.39 1.84
N ALA A 556 -22.34 -6.89 0.77
CA ALA A 556 -21.22 -7.55 0.10
C ALA A 556 -19.98 -7.64 1.01
N LEU A 557 -19.64 -6.57 1.75
CA LEU A 557 -18.56 -6.57 2.74
C LEU A 557 -18.81 -7.61 3.84
N GLN A 558 -20.03 -7.68 4.38
CA GLN A 558 -20.41 -8.66 5.40
C GLN A 558 -20.34 -10.09 4.86
N ALA A 559 -20.80 -10.34 3.63
CA ALA A 559 -20.68 -11.64 2.97
C ALA A 559 -19.22 -12.10 2.82
N HIS A 560 -18.30 -11.14 2.69
CA HIS A 560 -16.85 -11.39 2.67
C HIS A 560 -16.18 -11.30 4.06
N GLY A 561 -16.97 -11.30 5.15
CA GLY A 561 -16.46 -11.34 6.53
C GLY A 561 -15.82 -10.02 6.99
N VAL A 562 -16.21 -8.88 6.42
CA VAL A 562 -15.80 -7.55 6.87
C VAL A 562 -16.93 -6.91 7.65
N THR A 563 -16.69 -6.60 8.92
CA THR A 563 -17.64 -5.89 9.78
C THR A 563 -17.45 -4.38 9.63
N THR A 564 -18.52 -3.67 9.28
CA THR A 564 -18.48 -2.20 9.17
C THR A 564 -18.85 -1.56 10.50
N LYS A 565 -18.03 -0.63 10.99
CA LYS A 565 -18.28 0.21 12.18
C LYS A 565 -18.25 1.68 11.78
N ILE A 566 -19.19 2.47 12.28
CA ILE A 566 -19.31 3.90 11.96
C ILE A 566 -18.69 4.72 13.08
N LEU A 567 -17.72 5.57 12.74
CA LEU A 567 -17.02 6.48 13.63
C LEU A 567 -17.21 7.93 13.14
N THR A 568 -18.16 8.65 13.75
CA THR A 568 -18.54 9.98 13.25
C THR A 568 -18.53 11.06 14.34
N GLY A 569 -18.24 12.30 13.93
CA GLY A 569 -18.45 13.49 14.75
C GLY A 569 -19.90 13.96 14.82
N ASP A 570 -20.80 13.38 14.01
CA ASP A 570 -22.19 13.78 13.92
C ASP A 570 -23.04 13.32 15.12
N ASN A 571 -24.25 13.89 15.17
CA ASN A 571 -25.23 13.58 16.20
C ASN A 571 -25.68 12.10 16.14
N ASP A 572 -25.85 11.49 17.29
CA ASP A 572 -26.26 10.09 17.48
C ASP A 572 -27.61 9.74 16.82
N LYS A 573 -28.62 10.63 16.92
CA LYS A 573 -29.96 10.42 16.35
C LYS A 573 -29.90 10.40 14.82
N VAL A 574 -29.25 11.39 14.21
CA VAL A 574 -29.03 11.45 12.75
C VAL A 574 -28.29 10.23 12.24
N THR A 575 -27.21 9.86 12.93
CA THR A 575 -26.40 8.70 12.56
C THR A 575 -27.21 7.39 12.61
N ARG A 576 -27.99 7.20 13.66
CA ARG A 576 -28.88 6.03 13.78
C ARG A 576 -29.89 5.93 12.65
N THR A 577 -30.48 7.08 12.25
CA THR A 577 -31.47 7.13 11.16
C THR A 577 -30.82 6.78 9.83
N ILE A 578 -29.65 7.33 9.51
CA ILE A 578 -28.93 7.01 8.29
C ILE A 578 -28.50 5.54 8.27
N CYS A 579 -27.94 5.02 9.36
CA CYS A 579 -27.57 3.60 9.47
C CYS A 579 -28.76 2.68 9.16
N LYS A 580 -29.94 2.99 9.70
CA LYS A 580 -31.18 2.25 9.42
C LYS A 580 -31.57 2.30 7.94
N GLN A 581 -31.43 3.47 7.28
CA GLN A 581 -31.76 3.63 5.87
C GLN A 581 -30.83 2.81 4.96
N VAL A 582 -29.55 2.68 5.32
CA VAL A 582 -28.55 1.88 4.56
C VAL A 582 -28.52 0.42 4.99
N GLY A 583 -29.47 -0.06 5.80
CA GLY A 583 -29.58 -1.46 6.19
C GLY A 583 -28.57 -1.91 7.27
N LEU A 584 -27.86 -0.99 7.92
CA LEU A 584 -26.97 -1.30 9.03
C LEU A 584 -27.76 -1.35 10.35
N GLU A 585 -27.87 -2.54 10.95
CA GLU A 585 -28.51 -2.74 12.23
C GLU A 585 -27.62 -2.21 13.38
N VAL A 586 -28.05 -1.14 14.04
CA VAL A 586 -27.33 -0.54 15.17
C VAL A 586 -27.79 -1.19 16.47
N ARG A 587 -27.05 -2.16 16.98
CA ARG A 587 -27.31 -2.85 18.24
C ARG A 587 -26.83 -2.03 19.44
N ASN A 588 -25.57 -1.57 19.34
CA ASN A 588 -24.94 -0.77 20.38
C ASN A 588 -24.33 0.51 19.77
N MET A 589 -24.46 1.61 20.52
CA MET A 589 -23.89 2.90 20.19
C MET A 589 -23.22 3.51 21.42
N LEU A 590 -22.03 4.09 21.23
CA LEU A 590 -21.30 4.84 22.26
C LEU A 590 -21.10 6.28 21.80
N LEU A 591 -21.15 7.22 22.75
CA LEU A 591 -20.89 8.63 22.52
C LEU A 591 -19.45 8.99 22.89
N GLY A 592 -18.91 10.08 22.35
CA GLY A 592 -17.59 10.59 22.72
C GLY A 592 -17.45 10.82 24.23
N SER A 593 -18.48 11.34 24.90
CA SER A 593 -18.52 11.50 26.35
C SER A 593 -18.41 10.19 27.16
N ASP A 594 -18.90 9.08 26.59
CA ASP A 594 -18.76 7.77 27.24
C ASP A 594 -17.30 7.29 27.15
N LEU A 595 -16.65 7.52 26.02
CA LEU A 595 -15.25 7.16 25.81
C LEU A 595 -14.30 7.87 26.79
N ASP A 596 -14.56 9.13 27.11
CA ASP A 596 -13.73 9.91 28.03
C ASP A 596 -13.74 9.32 29.46
N SER A 597 -14.82 8.65 29.83
CA SER A 597 -14.96 7.99 31.12
C SER A 597 -14.40 6.57 31.19
N MET A 598 -14.06 5.95 30.03
CA MET A 598 -13.62 4.55 29.94
C MET A 598 -12.09 4.42 29.94
N THR A 599 -11.57 3.39 30.63
CA THR A 599 -10.19 2.94 30.44
C THR A 599 -10.05 2.19 29.09
N ASP A 600 -8.81 2.03 28.60
CA ASP A 600 -8.58 1.32 27.33
C ASP A 600 -9.02 -0.13 27.36
N GLU A 601 -8.92 -0.84 28.51
CA GLU A 601 -9.41 -2.21 28.66
C GLU A 601 -10.95 -2.29 28.65
N ALA A 602 -11.63 -1.26 29.20
CA ALA A 602 -13.09 -1.18 29.16
C ALA A 602 -13.56 -0.88 27.74
N LEU A 603 -12.90 0.07 27.07
CA LEU A 603 -13.17 0.41 25.67
C LEU A 603 -12.90 -0.77 24.74
N ALA A 604 -11.83 -1.55 24.96
CA ALA A 604 -11.50 -2.73 24.19
C ALA A 604 -12.64 -3.76 24.16
N ARG A 605 -13.23 -4.02 25.31
CA ARG A 605 -14.38 -4.93 25.43
C ARG A 605 -15.66 -4.35 24.82
N ALA A 606 -15.91 -3.06 25.03
CA ALA A 606 -17.10 -2.40 24.49
C ALA A 606 -17.04 -2.27 22.96
N ALA A 607 -15.87 -1.98 22.40
CA ALA A 607 -15.68 -1.77 20.98
C ALA A 607 -15.96 -3.02 20.12
N GLU A 608 -15.81 -4.23 20.68
CA GLU A 608 -16.18 -5.48 20.00
C GLU A 608 -17.67 -5.51 19.60
N THR A 609 -18.54 -5.10 20.50
CA THR A 609 -19.99 -5.18 20.34
C THR A 609 -20.64 -3.89 19.86
N THR A 610 -19.91 -2.80 19.77
CA THR A 610 -20.42 -1.49 19.35
C THR A 610 -20.32 -1.35 17.83
N ASP A 611 -21.44 -1.00 17.21
CA ASP A 611 -21.54 -0.81 15.76
C ASP A 611 -21.30 0.66 15.37
N VAL A 612 -21.68 1.60 16.24
CA VAL A 612 -21.63 3.06 15.96
C VAL A 612 -21.02 3.81 17.13
N PHE A 613 -20.11 4.71 16.81
CA PHE A 613 -19.53 5.69 17.73
C PHE A 613 -19.85 7.09 17.21
N ALA A 614 -20.59 7.87 17.97
CA ALA A 614 -21.11 9.18 17.57
C ALA A 614 -20.55 10.32 18.43
N LYS A 615 -20.58 11.55 17.90
CA LYS A 615 -20.05 12.77 18.55
C LYS A 615 -18.56 12.62 18.94
N LEU A 616 -17.78 11.93 18.10
CA LEU A 616 -16.36 11.71 18.36
C LEU A 616 -15.51 12.91 17.96
N THR A 617 -14.47 13.16 18.76
CA THR A 617 -13.33 13.98 18.35
C THR A 617 -12.35 13.17 17.48
N PRO A 618 -11.42 13.81 16.72
CA PRO A 618 -10.40 13.11 15.95
C PRO A 618 -9.55 12.15 16.79
N ASP A 619 -9.16 12.54 18.01
CA ASP A 619 -8.37 11.72 18.92
C ASP A 619 -9.14 10.51 19.42
N GLN A 620 -10.44 10.66 19.71
CA GLN A 620 -11.31 9.55 20.10
C GLN A 620 -11.49 8.56 18.93
N LYS A 621 -11.61 9.02 17.67
CA LYS A 621 -11.60 8.14 16.49
C LYS A 621 -10.31 7.29 16.44
N SER A 622 -9.16 7.94 16.58
CA SER A 622 -7.86 7.27 16.59
C SER A 622 -7.73 6.26 17.74
N ARG A 623 -8.23 6.60 18.93
CA ARG A 623 -8.24 5.73 20.11
C ARG A 623 -9.07 4.46 19.89
N VAL A 624 -10.27 4.57 19.32
CA VAL A 624 -11.15 3.42 18.99
C VAL A 624 -10.46 2.48 18.01
N VAL A 625 -9.86 3.04 16.95
CA VAL A 625 -9.10 2.27 15.95
C VAL A 625 -7.93 1.52 16.58
N SER A 626 -7.15 2.22 17.42
CA SER A 626 -5.98 1.62 18.10
C SER A 626 -6.37 0.46 19.03
N VAL A 627 -7.47 0.61 19.74
CA VAL A 627 -8.00 -0.42 20.63
C VAL A 627 -8.48 -1.65 19.86
N LEU A 628 -9.21 -1.48 18.74
CA LEU A 628 -9.63 -2.58 17.88
C LEU A 628 -8.43 -3.35 17.30
N ARG A 629 -7.38 -2.65 16.88
CA ARG A 629 -6.11 -3.29 16.48
C ARG A 629 -5.46 -4.06 17.63
N GLY A 630 -5.46 -3.47 18.83
CA GLY A 630 -4.97 -4.12 20.05
C GLY A 630 -5.68 -5.42 20.37
N ASN A 631 -6.96 -5.53 20.05
CA ASN A 631 -7.76 -6.76 20.16
C ASN A 631 -7.40 -7.83 19.11
N GLY A 632 -6.51 -7.51 18.19
CA GLY A 632 -6.02 -8.45 17.17
C GLY A 632 -6.77 -8.37 15.85
N HIS A 633 -7.62 -7.38 15.61
CA HIS A 633 -8.28 -7.13 14.33
C HIS A 633 -7.31 -6.50 13.31
N THR A 634 -7.63 -6.64 12.04
CA THR A 634 -7.01 -5.87 10.94
C THR A 634 -7.99 -4.76 10.54
N VAL A 635 -7.69 -3.56 11.00
CA VAL A 635 -8.61 -2.43 10.87
C VAL A 635 -8.27 -1.58 9.65
N GLY A 636 -9.25 -1.46 8.73
CA GLY A 636 -9.25 -0.42 7.71
C GLY A 636 -10.01 0.81 8.20
N PHE A 637 -9.49 2.00 7.97
CA PHE A 637 -10.21 3.25 8.24
C PHE A 637 -10.38 4.06 6.96
N MET A 638 -11.63 4.35 6.59
CA MET A 638 -11.97 5.17 5.43
C MET A 638 -12.47 6.55 5.88
N GLY A 639 -11.84 7.60 5.36
CA GLY A 639 -12.21 8.99 5.62
C GLY A 639 -11.71 9.94 4.55
N ASP A 640 -12.25 11.16 4.51
CA ASP A 640 -11.94 12.18 3.49
C ASP A 640 -11.64 13.57 4.10
N GLY A 641 -11.86 13.72 5.40
CA GLY A 641 -11.67 14.96 6.13
C GLY A 641 -10.36 15.03 6.93
N ILE A 642 -10.03 16.25 7.41
CA ILE A 642 -8.91 16.49 8.32
C ILE A 642 -9.06 15.65 9.60
N ASN A 643 -10.30 15.52 10.08
CA ASN A 643 -10.66 14.84 11.33
C ASN A 643 -10.33 13.34 11.29
N ASP A 644 -10.11 12.77 10.11
CA ASP A 644 -9.91 11.35 9.86
C ASP A 644 -8.45 10.97 9.75
N ALA A 645 -7.57 11.94 9.48
CA ALA A 645 -6.16 11.71 9.21
C ALA A 645 -5.44 10.96 10.35
N ALA A 646 -5.72 11.31 11.61
CA ALA A 646 -5.14 10.64 12.78
C ALA A 646 -5.64 9.18 12.90
N ALA A 647 -6.93 8.95 12.67
CA ALA A 647 -7.52 7.61 12.71
C ALA A 647 -7.00 6.73 11.55
N MET A 648 -6.82 7.28 10.34
CA MET A 648 -6.21 6.58 9.20
C MET A 648 -4.78 6.13 9.50
N LYS A 649 -3.96 7.00 10.10
CA LYS A 649 -2.58 6.65 10.50
C LYS A 649 -2.53 5.61 11.62
N SER A 650 -3.55 5.55 12.47
CA SER A 650 -3.67 4.57 13.55
C SER A 650 -4.19 3.22 13.07
N ALA A 651 -4.83 3.15 11.91
CA ALA A 651 -5.33 1.91 11.28
C ALA A 651 -4.19 1.04 10.73
N ASP A 652 -4.49 -0.21 10.40
CA ASP A 652 -3.58 -1.06 9.62
C ASP A 652 -3.55 -0.62 8.16
N ILE A 653 -4.66 -0.04 7.68
CA ILE A 653 -4.81 0.53 6.35
C ILE A 653 -5.63 1.81 6.41
N GLY A 654 -5.01 2.92 6.07
CA GLY A 654 -5.70 4.18 5.79
C GLY A 654 -6.25 4.18 4.36
N ILE A 655 -7.52 4.53 4.22
CA ILE A 655 -8.24 4.56 2.93
C ILE A 655 -8.84 5.95 2.74
N SER A 656 -8.60 6.57 1.59
CA SER A 656 -9.20 7.85 1.25
C SER A 656 -9.73 7.85 -0.18
N VAL A 657 -10.27 8.97 -0.61
CA VAL A 657 -10.84 9.15 -1.96
C VAL A 657 -10.11 10.26 -2.70
N ASP A 658 -10.19 10.28 -4.02
CA ASP A 658 -9.50 11.28 -4.85
C ASP A 658 -9.99 12.72 -4.58
N THR A 659 -11.27 12.86 -4.22
CA THR A 659 -11.89 14.14 -3.86
C THR A 659 -11.65 14.60 -2.42
N ALA A 660 -10.92 13.83 -1.61
CA ALA A 660 -10.62 14.16 -0.22
C ALA A 660 -9.64 15.33 -0.09
N VAL A 661 -9.62 15.95 1.09
CA VAL A 661 -8.60 16.96 1.43
C VAL A 661 -7.19 16.35 1.42
N ASP A 662 -6.20 17.16 1.12
CA ASP A 662 -4.81 16.69 0.92
C ASP A 662 -4.24 15.94 2.12
N VAL A 663 -4.53 16.39 3.33
CA VAL A 663 -4.13 15.73 4.59
C VAL A 663 -4.66 14.30 4.68
N ALA A 664 -5.90 14.08 4.26
CA ALA A 664 -6.52 12.75 4.23
C ALA A 664 -5.87 11.88 3.16
N LYS A 665 -5.68 12.40 1.93
CA LYS A 665 -4.97 11.69 0.84
C LYS A 665 -3.55 11.32 1.24
N GLU A 666 -2.83 12.20 1.92
CA GLU A 666 -1.45 11.94 2.37
C GLU A 666 -1.39 10.86 3.46
N SER A 667 -2.36 10.86 4.37
CA SER A 667 -2.46 9.89 5.47
C SER A 667 -2.90 8.49 5.01
N ALA A 668 -3.44 8.35 3.80
CA ALA A 668 -3.97 7.10 3.27
C ALA A 668 -2.91 6.25 2.58
N ASP A 669 -3.04 4.92 2.70
CA ASP A 669 -2.29 3.90 1.93
C ASP A 669 -2.97 3.59 0.59
N ILE A 670 -4.29 3.70 0.56
CA ILE A 670 -5.16 3.38 -0.58
C ILE A 670 -6.01 4.60 -0.92
N ILE A 671 -6.12 4.91 -2.20
CA ILE A 671 -7.01 5.96 -2.71
C ILE A 671 -8.03 5.35 -3.67
N LEU A 672 -9.30 5.58 -3.40
CA LEU A 672 -10.39 5.22 -4.29
C LEU A 672 -10.64 6.38 -5.27
N LEU A 673 -10.64 6.10 -6.57
CA LEU A 673 -10.95 7.11 -7.60
C LEU A 673 -12.45 7.45 -7.69
N GLU A 674 -13.28 6.56 -7.17
CA GLU A 674 -14.71 6.79 -6.97
C GLU A 674 -15.04 6.58 -5.49
N LYS A 675 -15.78 7.51 -4.92
CA LYS A 675 -16.20 7.48 -3.52
C LYS A 675 -17.38 6.53 -3.33
N ASP A 676 -17.12 5.23 -3.51
CA ASP A 676 -18.11 4.16 -3.40
C ASP A 676 -17.54 2.95 -2.62
N LEU A 677 -18.33 2.43 -1.67
CA LEU A 677 -17.97 1.26 -0.88
C LEU A 677 -17.93 -0.04 -1.72
N MET A 678 -18.62 -0.10 -2.87
CA MET A 678 -18.49 -1.22 -3.81
C MET A 678 -17.11 -1.27 -4.45
N VAL A 679 -16.52 -0.10 -4.74
CA VAL A 679 -15.13 0.01 -5.24
C VAL A 679 -14.15 -0.49 -4.17
N LEU A 680 -14.39 -0.14 -2.91
CA LEU A 680 -13.61 -0.62 -1.78
C LEU A 680 -13.70 -2.15 -1.64
N GLU A 681 -14.89 -2.72 -1.70
CA GLU A 681 -15.12 -4.17 -1.63
C GLU A 681 -14.36 -4.91 -2.75
N GLN A 682 -14.49 -4.44 -4.00
CA GLN A 682 -13.75 -5.00 -5.13
C GLN A 682 -12.23 -4.90 -4.95
N GLY A 683 -11.75 -3.81 -4.38
CA GLY A 683 -10.35 -3.61 -4.03
C GLY A 683 -9.87 -4.63 -2.99
N ILE A 684 -10.64 -4.88 -1.93
CA ILE A 684 -10.36 -5.90 -0.91
C ILE A 684 -10.28 -7.30 -1.53
N ILE A 685 -11.20 -7.65 -2.43
CA ILE A 685 -11.19 -8.93 -3.15
C ILE A 685 -9.92 -9.08 -3.98
N GLU A 686 -9.52 -8.07 -4.73
CA GLU A 686 -8.26 -8.10 -5.51
C GLU A 686 -7.03 -8.20 -4.60
N GLY A 687 -7.05 -7.56 -3.43
CA GLY A 687 -6.04 -7.72 -2.38
C GLY A 687 -5.93 -9.18 -1.89
N ARG A 688 -7.06 -9.82 -1.62
CA ARG A 688 -7.14 -11.26 -1.24
C ARG A 688 -6.62 -12.19 -2.33
N LYS A 689 -6.96 -11.93 -3.59
CA LYS A 689 -6.42 -12.69 -4.74
C LYS A 689 -4.90 -12.55 -4.85
N THR A 690 -4.40 -11.35 -4.63
CA THR A 690 -2.96 -11.07 -4.64
C THR A 690 -2.25 -11.84 -3.52
N TYR A 691 -2.78 -11.78 -2.31
CA TYR A 691 -2.27 -12.54 -1.17
C TYR A 691 -2.33 -14.05 -1.41
N ALA A 692 -3.42 -14.57 -1.97
CA ALA A 692 -3.57 -15.98 -2.31
C ALA A 692 -2.44 -16.47 -3.22
N ASN A 693 -2.14 -15.71 -4.27
CA ASN A 693 -1.09 -16.08 -5.22
C ASN A 693 0.31 -16.00 -4.61
N MET A 694 0.56 -15.08 -3.69
CA MET A 694 1.80 -15.03 -2.93
C MET A 694 1.97 -16.25 -2.03
N ILE A 695 0.95 -16.58 -1.23
CA ILE A 695 1.04 -17.70 -0.30
C ILE A 695 1.11 -19.06 -1.00
N LYS A 696 0.43 -19.21 -2.16
CA LYS A 696 0.58 -20.39 -3.02
C LYS A 696 2.05 -20.60 -3.38
N TYR A 697 2.72 -19.58 -3.92
CA TYR A 697 4.12 -19.68 -4.31
C TYR A 697 5.02 -20.02 -3.12
N ILE A 698 4.86 -19.32 -2.00
CA ILE A 698 5.67 -19.53 -0.80
C ILE A 698 5.55 -20.98 -0.30
N LYS A 699 4.32 -21.48 -0.14
CA LYS A 699 4.06 -22.85 0.33
C LYS A 699 4.52 -23.91 -0.66
N MET A 700 4.33 -23.66 -1.97
CA MET A 700 4.80 -24.56 -3.03
C MET A 700 6.31 -24.71 -3.04
N THR A 701 7.03 -23.59 -3.06
CA THR A 701 8.51 -23.59 -3.09
C THR A 701 9.09 -24.21 -1.85
N ALA A 702 8.57 -23.87 -0.66
CA ALA A 702 9.03 -24.45 0.59
C ALA A 702 8.83 -25.98 0.64
N SER A 703 7.66 -26.48 0.24
CA SER A 703 7.36 -27.90 0.27
C SER A 703 8.11 -28.70 -0.82
N SER A 704 8.24 -28.14 -2.03
CA SER A 704 8.99 -28.76 -3.13
C SER A 704 10.48 -28.90 -2.77
N ASN A 705 11.11 -27.83 -2.28
CA ASN A 705 12.51 -27.86 -1.87
C ASN A 705 12.75 -28.86 -0.74
N PHE A 706 11.84 -28.93 0.25
CA PHE A 706 11.94 -29.90 1.32
C PHE A 706 11.86 -31.35 0.82
N GLY A 707 10.90 -31.65 -0.06
CA GLY A 707 10.74 -32.98 -0.67
C GLY A 707 11.97 -33.40 -1.46
N ASN A 708 12.47 -32.52 -2.35
CA ASN A 708 13.65 -32.78 -3.17
C ASN A 708 14.89 -33.12 -2.34
N MET A 709 15.11 -32.36 -1.26
CA MET A 709 16.23 -32.61 -0.36
C MET A 709 16.17 -33.96 0.31
N PHE A 710 15.01 -34.34 0.76
CA PHE A 710 14.80 -35.62 1.42
C PHE A 710 15.07 -36.77 0.43
N SER A 711 14.62 -36.63 -0.82
CA SER A 711 14.87 -37.59 -1.90
C SER A 711 16.36 -37.70 -2.24
N VAL A 712 17.03 -36.57 -2.41
CA VAL A 712 18.47 -36.52 -2.72
C VAL A 712 19.31 -37.09 -1.60
N LEU A 713 18.97 -36.80 -0.33
CA LEU A 713 19.68 -37.36 0.83
C LEU A 713 19.60 -38.89 0.86
N ALA A 714 18.39 -39.43 0.69
CA ALA A 714 18.19 -40.89 0.70
C ALA A 714 18.90 -41.56 -0.50
N ALA A 715 18.81 -40.97 -1.69
CA ALA A 715 19.53 -41.47 -2.87
C ALA A 715 21.06 -41.45 -2.67
N SER A 716 21.59 -40.39 -2.06
CA SER A 716 23.01 -40.26 -1.76
C SER A 716 23.51 -41.32 -0.79
N ALA A 717 22.66 -41.70 0.15
CA ALA A 717 23.01 -42.77 1.14
C ALA A 717 22.88 -44.18 0.57
N LEU A 718 21.93 -44.44 -0.32
CA LEU A 718 21.56 -45.80 -0.75
C LEU A 718 22.20 -46.23 -2.07
N LEU A 719 22.47 -45.28 -2.99
CA LEU A 719 22.99 -45.59 -4.32
C LEU A 719 24.53 -45.64 -4.33
N PRO A 720 25.14 -46.58 -5.09
CA PRO A 720 26.61 -46.67 -5.24
C PRO A 720 27.19 -45.57 -6.15
N PHE A 721 26.39 -44.76 -6.81
CA PHE A 721 26.77 -43.65 -7.69
C PHE A 721 25.98 -42.39 -7.35
N LEU A 722 26.37 -41.23 -7.93
CA LEU A 722 25.64 -39.98 -7.75
C LEU A 722 24.24 -40.07 -8.41
N PRO A 723 23.17 -39.75 -7.68
CA PRO A 723 21.81 -39.92 -8.17
C PRO A 723 21.49 -39.02 -9.36
N MET A 724 22.17 -37.86 -9.47
CA MET A 724 22.03 -36.90 -10.53
C MET A 724 23.31 -36.07 -10.66
N MET A 725 23.62 -35.60 -11.85
CA MET A 725 24.72 -34.63 -12.04
C MET A 725 24.30 -33.22 -11.57
N SER A 726 25.28 -32.41 -11.19
CA SER A 726 25.05 -31.00 -10.77
C SER A 726 24.25 -30.20 -11.80
N VAL A 727 24.56 -30.37 -13.08
CA VAL A 727 23.88 -29.69 -14.19
C VAL A 727 22.41 -30.10 -14.29
N HIS A 728 22.06 -31.35 -14.04
CA HIS A 728 20.66 -31.81 -14.09
C HIS A 728 19.81 -31.10 -13.03
N LEU A 729 20.32 -30.97 -11.80
CA LEU A 729 19.62 -30.28 -10.69
C LEU A 729 19.39 -28.80 -11.01
N ILE A 730 20.39 -28.15 -11.61
CA ILE A 730 20.28 -26.75 -12.01
C ILE A 730 19.20 -26.57 -13.10
N PHE A 731 19.12 -27.48 -14.08
CA PHE A 731 18.07 -27.45 -15.11
C PHE A 731 16.67 -27.64 -14.52
N LEU A 732 16.49 -28.60 -13.62
CA LEU A 732 15.23 -28.85 -12.94
C LEU A 732 14.74 -27.59 -12.21
N ASN A 733 15.61 -26.96 -11.42
CA ASN A 733 15.29 -25.77 -10.67
C ASN A 733 14.95 -24.60 -11.59
N LEU A 734 15.71 -24.35 -12.66
CA LEU A 734 15.45 -23.28 -13.60
C LEU A 734 14.06 -23.40 -14.26
N ILE A 735 13.68 -24.59 -14.72
CA ILE A 735 12.39 -24.80 -15.39
C ILE A 735 11.24 -24.73 -14.38
N TYR A 736 11.44 -25.24 -13.16
CA TYR A 736 10.49 -25.08 -12.06
C TYR A 736 10.25 -23.60 -11.74
N ASP A 737 11.31 -22.84 -11.54
CA ASP A 737 11.24 -21.41 -11.27
C ASP A 737 10.57 -20.64 -12.41
N LEU A 738 10.92 -20.95 -13.66
CA LEU A 738 10.29 -20.37 -14.84
C LEU A 738 8.77 -20.68 -14.85
N SER A 739 8.37 -21.91 -14.54
CA SER A 739 6.97 -22.29 -14.42
C SER A 739 6.23 -21.50 -13.33
N CYS A 740 6.90 -21.22 -12.21
CA CYS A 740 6.34 -20.44 -11.11
C CYS A 740 6.18 -18.95 -11.44
N THR A 741 6.86 -18.40 -12.44
CA THR A 741 6.71 -16.99 -12.84
C THR A 741 5.31 -16.60 -13.28
N ALA A 742 4.46 -17.57 -13.64
CA ALA A 742 3.06 -17.36 -14.03
C ALA A 742 2.08 -17.31 -12.84
N ILE A 743 2.49 -17.71 -11.64
CA ILE A 743 1.63 -17.76 -10.44
C ILE A 743 0.94 -16.42 -10.12
N PRO A 744 1.57 -15.25 -10.30
CA PRO A 744 0.87 -13.96 -10.10
C PRO A 744 -0.43 -13.81 -10.90
N TRP A 745 -0.58 -14.52 -12.00
CA TRP A 745 -1.77 -14.52 -12.88
C TRP A 745 -2.68 -15.73 -12.66
N ASP A 746 -2.43 -16.55 -11.62
CA ASP A 746 -3.26 -17.72 -11.37
C ASP A 746 -4.64 -17.35 -10.83
N ASN A 747 -5.61 -18.25 -11.10
CA ASN A 747 -6.98 -18.14 -10.60
C ASN A 747 -7.02 -18.44 -9.09
N VAL A 748 -7.90 -17.76 -8.37
CA VAL A 748 -8.12 -17.98 -6.93
C VAL A 748 -9.54 -18.50 -6.71
N ASP A 749 -9.67 -19.50 -5.84
CA ASP A 749 -10.96 -20.09 -5.49
C ASP A 749 -11.80 -19.11 -4.65
N GLU A 750 -13.13 -19.12 -4.84
CA GLU A 750 -14.05 -18.21 -4.15
C GLU A 750 -14.03 -18.38 -2.62
N GLU A 751 -13.86 -19.61 -2.14
CA GLU A 751 -13.78 -19.87 -0.69
C GLU A 751 -12.56 -19.21 -0.03
N PHE A 752 -11.49 -18.98 -0.79
CA PHE A 752 -10.32 -18.27 -0.27
C PHE A 752 -10.60 -16.79 -0.09
N ILE A 753 -11.29 -16.17 -1.04
CA ILE A 753 -11.59 -14.74 -1.02
C ILE A 753 -12.78 -14.39 -0.10
N ALA A 754 -13.60 -15.38 0.28
CA ALA A 754 -14.80 -15.17 1.11
C ALA A 754 -14.48 -14.70 2.54
N LYS A 755 -13.27 -14.92 3.05
CA LYS A 755 -12.88 -14.55 4.43
C LYS A 755 -11.57 -13.79 4.47
N PRO A 756 -11.39 -12.85 5.41
CA PRO A 756 -10.12 -12.19 5.65
C PRO A 756 -9.08 -13.21 6.15
N ARG A 757 -7.82 -13.04 5.71
CA ARG A 757 -6.72 -13.91 6.09
C ARG A 757 -5.49 -13.09 6.48
N LYS A 758 -4.93 -13.40 7.63
CA LYS A 758 -3.71 -12.78 8.14
C LYS A 758 -2.48 -13.59 7.75
N TRP A 759 -1.35 -12.89 7.64
CA TRP A 759 -0.08 -13.55 7.42
C TRP A 759 0.30 -14.43 8.62
N ASP A 760 0.54 -15.72 8.35
CA ASP A 760 1.06 -16.66 9.34
C ASP A 760 2.28 -17.42 8.78
N ALA A 761 3.47 -17.02 9.21
CA ALA A 761 4.72 -17.69 8.82
C ALA A 761 4.83 -19.12 9.38
N SER A 762 4.16 -19.43 10.50
CA SER A 762 4.22 -20.75 11.13
C SER A 762 3.53 -21.82 10.30
N SER A 763 2.48 -21.44 9.54
CA SER A 763 1.75 -22.33 8.65
C SER A 763 2.59 -22.88 7.50
N VAL A 764 3.65 -22.15 7.10
CA VAL A 764 4.57 -22.60 6.04
C VAL A 764 5.39 -23.79 6.49
N GLY A 765 5.90 -23.77 7.74
CA GLY A 765 6.66 -24.88 8.31
C GLY A 765 5.84 -26.16 8.44
N SER A 766 4.62 -26.07 8.96
CA SER A 766 3.68 -27.19 9.05
C SER A 766 3.36 -27.77 7.69
N PHE A 767 3.08 -26.89 6.71
CA PHE A 767 2.78 -27.28 5.33
C PHE A 767 3.95 -28.01 4.66
N MET A 768 5.18 -27.50 4.84
CA MET A 768 6.40 -28.07 4.33
C MET A 768 6.60 -29.52 4.81
N ILE A 769 6.42 -29.78 6.12
CA ILE A 769 6.61 -31.11 6.73
C ILE A 769 5.50 -32.09 6.28
N TRP A 770 4.24 -31.64 6.12
CA TRP A 770 3.14 -32.52 5.75
C TRP A 770 3.09 -32.85 4.26
N ILE A 771 3.34 -31.87 3.43
CA ILE A 771 3.15 -31.99 1.97
C ILE A 771 4.48 -32.29 1.24
N GLY A 772 5.60 -31.77 1.74
CA GLY A 772 6.93 -31.95 1.12
C GLY A 772 7.30 -33.40 0.83
N PRO A 773 7.21 -34.33 1.81
CA PRO A 773 7.59 -35.74 1.59
C PRO A 773 6.70 -36.49 0.59
N THR A 774 5.59 -35.92 0.13
CA THR A 774 4.67 -36.57 -0.79
C THR A 774 5.35 -36.94 -2.13
N SER A 775 6.16 -36.04 -2.68
CA SER A 775 6.94 -36.32 -3.92
C SER A 775 8.01 -37.35 -3.67
N SER A 776 8.66 -37.32 -2.51
CA SER A 776 9.78 -38.21 -2.17
C SER A 776 9.39 -39.70 -2.18
N VAL A 777 8.13 -40.02 -1.87
CA VAL A 777 7.62 -41.41 -1.98
C VAL A 777 7.75 -41.92 -3.40
N PHE A 778 7.50 -41.09 -4.39
CA PHE A 778 7.57 -41.45 -5.81
C PHE A 778 8.99 -41.40 -6.34
N ASP A 779 9.82 -40.49 -5.85
CA ASP A 779 11.26 -40.53 -6.10
C ASP A 779 11.86 -41.87 -5.64
N PHE A 780 11.51 -42.34 -4.43
CA PHE A 780 11.99 -43.63 -3.92
C PHE A 780 11.48 -44.82 -4.75
N THR A 781 10.22 -44.80 -5.17
CA THR A 781 9.73 -45.84 -6.09
C THR A 781 10.47 -45.81 -7.42
N THR A 782 10.79 -44.63 -7.94
CA THR A 782 11.58 -44.45 -9.15
C THR A 782 13.01 -44.98 -8.98
N TYR A 783 13.67 -44.71 -7.83
CA TYR A 783 14.97 -45.30 -7.56
C TYR A 783 14.96 -46.82 -7.57
N ILE A 784 13.96 -47.41 -6.92
CA ILE A 784 13.82 -48.88 -6.87
C ILE A 784 13.58 -49.45 -8.27
N PHE A 785 12.62 -48.90 -9.02
CA PHE A 785 12.30 -49.40 -10.36
C PHE A 785 13.46 -49.17 -11.35
N MET A 786 14.12 -48.01 -11.32
CA MET A 786 15.26 -47.78 -12.21
C MET A 786 16.43 -48.69 -11.89
N TYR A 787 16.79 -48.82 -10.59
CA TYR A 787 17.95 -49.59 -10.19
C TYR A 787 17.77 -51.09 -10.32
N PHE A 788 16.63 -51.65 -9.95
CA PHE A 788 16.39 -53.10 -9.94
C PHE A 788 15.66 -53.65 -11.18
N VAL A 789 14.97 -52.82 -11.97
CA VAL A 789 14.17 -53.31 -13.08
C VAL A 789 14.63 -52.71 -14.41
N PHE A 790 14.55 -51.38 -14.59
CA PHE A 790 14.78 -50.78 -15.92
C PHE A 790 16.25 -50.84 -16.38
N CYS A 791 17.19 -50.45 -15.52
CA CYS A 791 18.60 -50.45 -15.89
C CYS A 791 19.13 -51.86 -16.11
N PRO A 792 18.83 -52.86 -15.27
CA PRO A 792 19.21 -54.25 -15.58
C PRO A 792 18.59 -54.76 -16.84
N LEU A 793 17.30 -54.57 -17.06
CA LEU A 793 16.57 -55.10 -18.19
C LEU A 793 17.03 -54.50 -19.54
N PHE A 794 17.29 -53.20 -19.61
CA PHE A 794 17.55 -52.52 -20.88
C PHE A 794 19.05 -52.25 -21.14
N ILE A 795 19.90 -52.26 -20.11
CA ILE A 795 21.33 -51.97 -20.29
C ILE A 795 22.21 -53.20 -20.03
N SER A 796 22.08 -53.88 -18.88
CA SER A 796 23.05 -54.87 -18.39
C SER A 796 22.55 -56.30 -18.40
N LYS A 797 21.53 -56.61 -19.19
CA LYS A 797 21.00 -57.99 -19.42
C LYS A 797 20.64 -58.71 -18.12
N GLY A 798 20.11 -58.00 -17.11
CA GLY A 798 19.70 -58.56 -15.85
C GLY A 798 20.72 -58.44 -14.72
N ILE A 799 21.89 -57.86 -14.96
CA ILE A 799 22.96 -57.72 -13.98
C ILE A 799 22.78 -56.38 -13.22
N LEU A 800 22.87 -56.43 -11.90
CA LEU A 800 22.81 -55.20 -11.07
C LEU A 800 24.12 -54.43 -11.14
N PHE A 801 24.07 -53.12 -10.86
CA PHE A 801 25.23 -52.25 -10.95
C PHE A 801 26.44 -52.74 -10.13
N ASN A 802 26.22 -53.23 -8.93
CA ASN A 802 27.27 -53.71 -8.02
C ASN A 802 27.95 -54.99 -8.55
N ASP A 803 27.26 -55.80 -9.35
CA ASP A 803 27.73 -57.05 -9.88
C ASP A 803 28.39 -56.91 -11.25
N LEU A 804 28.32 -55.69 -11.85
CA LEU A 804 28.89 -55.42 -13.20
C LEU A 804 30.40 -55.72 -13.24
N ALA A 805 31.16 -55.41 -12.20
CA ALA A 805 32.60 -55.64 -12.11
C ALA A 805 32.99 -57.15 -12.11
N ALA A 806 32.03 -58.04 -11.75
CA ALA A 806 32.20 -59.48 -11.84
C ALA A 806 32.05 -60.02 -13.25
N HIS A 807 31.38 -59.30 -14.15
CA HIS A 807 31.04 -59.78 -15.49
C HIS A 807 31.74 -58.99 -16.61
N TYR A 808 32.18 -57.75 -16.36
CA TYR A 808 32.85 -56.88 -17.32
C TYR A 808 34.18 -56.36 -16.76
N SER A 809 35.14 -55.97 -17.60
CA SER A 809 36.44 -55.45 -17.20
C SER A 809 36.94 -54.34 -18.11
N GLY A 810 37.82 -53.45 -17.58
CA GLY A 810 38.43 -52.39 -18.37
C GLY A 810 37.45 -51.35 -18.95
N ALA A 811 37.63 -51.03 -20.19
CA ALA A 811 36.82 -49.99 -20.89
C ALA A 811 35.34 -50.44 -21.09
N GLU A 812 35.08 -51.73 -21.19
CA GLU A 812 33.74 -52.28 -21.31
C GLU A 812 32.93 -52.12 -20.02
N LEU A 813 33.55 -52.34 -18.85
CA LEU A 813 32.95 -52.11 -17.57
C LEU A 813 32.58 -50.62 -17.41
N ALA A 814 33.52 -49.70 -17.70
CA ALA A 814 33.29 -48.26 -17.61
C ALA A 814 32.14 -47.79 -18.52
N ALA A 815 32.09 -48.29 -19.77
CA ALA A 815 31.02 -47.97 -20.71
C ALA A 815 29.64 -48.48 -20.23
N MET A 816 29.61 -49.69 -19.63
CA MET A 816 28.38 -50.29 -19.12
C MET A 816 27.86 -49.53 -17.89
N GLN A 817 28.77 -49.19 -16.96
CA GLN A 817 28.45 -48.36 -15.79
C GLN A 817 27.93 -46.99 -16.22
N ALA A 818 28.59 -46.32 -17.16
CA ALA A 818 28.16 -45.00 -17.65
C ALA A 818 26.76 -45.05 -18.26
N ARG A 819 26.45 -46.09 -19.09
CA ARG A 819 25.12 -46.29 -19.66
C ARG A 819 24.06 -46.61 -18.60
N TYR A 820 24.40 -47.39 -17.58
CA TYR A 820 23.51 -47.72 -16.45
C TYR A 820 23.15 -46.44 -15.66
N ILE A 821 24.15 -45.67 -15.31
CA ILE A 821 24.00 -44.38 -14.58
C ILE A 821 23.18 -43.41 -15.47
N GLY A 822 23.52 -43.27 -16.74
CA GLY A 822 22.85 -42.38 -17.68
C GLY A 822 21.35 -42.71 -17.88
N LEU A 823 20.95 -43.99 -17.91
CA LEU A 823 19.55 -44.38 -17.95
C LEU A 823 18.83 -44.08 -16.61
N PHE A 824 19.49 -44.40 -15.48
CA PHE A 824 18.96 -44.11 -14.17
C PHE A 824 18.70 -42.60 -13.96
N GLN A 825 19.70 -41.79 -14.29
CA GLN A 825 19.60 -40.34 -14.15
C GLN A 825 18.53 -39.76 -15.10
N ALA A 826 18.38 -40.26 -16.33
CA ALA A 826 17.35 -39.84 -17.26
C ALA A 826 15.94 -40.17 -16.72
N GLY A 827 15.74 -41.35 -16.12
CA GLY A 827 14.48 -41.75 -15.53
C GLY A 827 14.08 -40.87 -14.37
N TRP A 828 14.97 -40.68 -13.41
CA TRP A 828 14.65 -39.80 -12.26
C TRP A 828 14.49 -38.33 -12.68
N PHE A 829 15.28 -37.82 -13.60
CA PHE A 829 15.16 -36.47 -14.14
C PHE A 829 13.78 -36.19 -14.70
N VAL A 830 13.25 -37.10 -15.53
CA VAL A 830 11.92 -36.96 -16.14
C VAL A 830 10.82 -37.09 -15.09
N GLU A 831 10.89 -38.05 -14.18
CA GLU A 831 9.90 -38.25 -13.12
C GLU A 831 9.86 -37.06 -12.17
N SER A 832 11.01 -36.63 -11.67
CA SER A 832 11.13 -35.49 -10.77
C SER A 832 10.58 -34.21 -11.38
N MET A 833 10.79 -33.97 -12.69
CA MET A 833 10.22 -32.82 -13.35
C MET A 833 8.69 -32.89 -13.45
N TRP A 834 8.14 -34.05 -13.73
CA TRP A 834 6.68 -34.24 -13.79
C TRP A 834 6.05 -34.03 -12.41
N SER A 835 6.59 -34.64 -11.37
CA SER A 835 6.09 -34.52 -9.99
C SER A 835 6.20 -33.08 -9.47
N GLN A 836 7.35 -32.43 -9.63
CA GLN A 836 7.60 -31.06 -9.18
C GLN A 836 6.75 -30.03 -9.95
N THR A 837 6.55 -30.19 -11.24
CA THR A 837 5.75 -29.24 -12.02
C THR A 837 4.26 -29.44 -11.78
N LEU A 838 3.79 -30.68 -11.66
CA LEU A 838 2.39 -30.97 -11.36
C LEU A 838 1.99 -30.62 -9.94
N VAL A 839 2.94 -30.57 -9.00
CA VAL A 839 2.66 -30.12 -7.62
C VAL A 839 2.09 -28.70 -7.61
N ILE A 840 2.49 -27.84 -8.56
CA ILE A 840 1.93 -26.49 -8.72
C ILE A 840 0.40 -26.56 -8.87
N HIS A 841 -0.09 -27.47 -9.71
CA HIS A 841 -1.53 -27.67 -9.92
C HIS A 841 -2.22 -28.34 -8.72
N MET A 842 -1.50 -29.20 -8.01
CA MET A 842 -2.05 -29.96 -6.87
C MET A 842 -2.23 -29.09 -5.62
N ILE A 843 -1.26 -28.24 -5.32
CA ILE A 843 -1.19 -27.48 -4.04
C ILE A 843 -1.95 -26.15 -4.12
N ARG A 844 -2.13 -25.57 -5.32
CA ARG A 844 -2.76 -24.27 -5.52
C ARG A 844 -4.22 -24.17 -5.02
N THR A 845 -4.87 -25.27 -4.78
CA THR A 845 -6.29 -25.37 -4.43
C THR A 845 -6.57 -26.53 -3.48
N PRO A 846 -7.47 -26.40 -2.51
CA PRO A 846 -7.97 -27.52 -1.72
C PRO A 846 -8.86 -28.47 -2.53
N LYS A 847 -9.43 -28.01 -3.66
CA LYS A 847 -10.31 -28.77 -4.57
C LYS A 847 -9.55 -29.77 -5.43
N LEU A 848 -10.29 -30.58 -6.20
CA LEU A 848 -9.68 -31.46 -7.20
C LEU A 848 -9.13 -30.61 -8.37
N PRO A 849 -7.80 -30.64 -8.60
CA PRO A 849 -7.20 -29.89 -9.68
C PRO A 849 -7.70 -30.36 -11.05
N PHE A 850 -7.68 -29.48 -12.04
CA PHE A 850 -8.17 -29.67 -13.42
C PHE A 850 -9.69 -29.88 -13.55
N LEU A 851 -10.36 -30.48 -12.57
CA LEU A 851 -11.80 -30.76 -12.60
C LEU A 851 -12.62 -29.66 -11.90
N GLN A 852 -12.36 -29.40 -10.63
CA GLN A 852 -13.11 -28.45 -9.81
C GLN A 852 -12.48 -27.06 -9.74
N SER A 853 -11.17 -26.98 -9.82
CA SER A 853 -10.43 -25.71 -9.86
C SER A 853 -9.36 -25.77 -10.95
N ARG A 854 -9.47 -24.89 -11.93
CA ARG A 854 -8.54 -24.80 -13.07
C ARG A 854 -7.53 -23.69 -12.83
N ALA A 855 -6.26 -23.99 -13.09
CA ALA A 855 -5.23 -22.97 -13.13
C ALA A 855 -5.47 -22.01 -14.31
N SER A 856 -4.87 -20.83 -14.24
CA SER A 856 -4.90 -19.91 -15.37
C SER A 856 -4.23 -20.50 -16.61
N ALA A 857 -4.60 -20.01 -17.79
CA ALA A 857 -4.00 -20.44 -19.04
C ALA A 857 -2.46 -20.25 -19.05
N SER A 858 -1.98 -19.15 -18.44
CA SER A 858 -0.54 -18.86 -18.33
C SER A 858 0.20 -19.92 -17.52
N VAL A 859 -0.33 -20.28 -16.34
CA VAL A 859 0.26 -21.33 -15.49
C VAL A 859 0.23 -22.66 -16.19
N THR A 860 -0.91 -23.05 -16.77
CA THR A 860 -1.06 -24.33 -17.47
C THR A 860 -0.12 -24.42 -18.68
N LEU A 861 -0.01 -23.36 -19.49
CA LEU A 861 0.86 -23.34 -20.67
C LEU A 861 2.33 -23.48 -20.28
N LEU A 862 2.82 -22.70 -19.31
CA LEU A 862 4.23 -22.73 -18.89
C LEU A 862 4.60 -24.06 -18.25
N THR A 863 3.76 -24.60 -17.38
CA THR A 863 4.01 -25.89 -16.72
C THR A 863 4.01 -27.04 -17.74
N MET A 864 3.02 -27.11 -18.63
CA MET A 864 2.94 -28.17 -19.63
C MET A 864 4.06 -28.08 -20.69
N THR A 865 4.45 -26.85 -21.07
CA THR A 865 5.61 -26.64 -21.96
C THR A 865 6.89 -27.10 -21.28
N GLY A 866 7.10 -26.75 -19.98
CA GLY A 866 8.25 -27.20 -19.21
C GLY A 866 8.34 -28.74 -19.15
N ILE A 867 7.24 -29.41 -18.83
CA ILE A 867 7.14 -30.89 -18.83
C ILE A 867 7.49 -31.44 -20.21
N ALA A 868 6.90 -30.94 -21.30
CA ALA A 868 7.14 -31.42 -22.64
C ALA A 868 8.61 -31.27 -23.05
N VAL A 869 9.20 -30.09 -22.85
CA VAL A 869 10.59 -29.81 -23.19
C VAL A 869 11.54 -30.76 -22.46
N LEU A 870 11.42 -30.90 -21.15
CA LEU A 870 12.33 -31.74 -20.36
C LEU A 870 12.10 -33.23 -20.61
N THR A 871 10.90 -33.67 -20.93
CA THR A 871 10.63 -35.06 -21.32
C THR A 871 11.33 -35.44 -22.62
N VAL A 872 11.48 -34.47 -23.54
CA VAL A 872 12.13 -34.71 -24.84
C VAL A 872 13.66 -34.69 -24.77
N ILE A 873 14.25 -33.97 -23.79
CA ILE A 873 15.71 -33.80 -23.67
C ILE A 873 16.49 -35.11 -23.72
N PRO A 874 16.18 -36.20 -22.98
CA PRO A 874 16.92 -37.46 -23.04
C PRO A 874 17.01 -38.11 -24.43
N PHE A 875 16.12 -37.75 -25.37
CA PHE A 875 16.09 -38.27 -26.74
C PHE A 875 16.87 -37.39 -27.73
N THR A 876 17.36 -36.24 -27.31
CA THR A 876 18.06 -35.28 -28.17
C THR A 876 19.58 -35.51 -28.15
N ALA A 877 20.29 -34.87 -29.10
CA ALA A 877 21.74 -34.80 -29.09
C ALA A 877 22.25 -34.09 -27.85
N PHE A 878 21.50 -33.04 -27.38
CA PHE A 878 21.79 -32.29 -26.16
C PHE A 878 21.67 -33.17 -24.89
N GLY A 879 20.66 -34.05 -24.82
CA GLY A 879 20.54 -35.00 -23.69
C GLY A 879 21.69 -36.00 -23.61
N ARG A 880 22.21 -36.43 -24.77
CA ARG A 880 23.42 -37.30 -24.82
C ARG A 880 24.66 -36.61 -24.29
N VAL A 881 24.79 -35.34 -24.56
CA VAL A 881 25.88 -34.52 -24.03
C VAL A 881 25.75 -34.33 -22.52
N LEU A 882 24.52 -34.27 -22.01
CA LEU A 882 24.24 -34.27 -20.57
C LEU A 882 24.40 -35.67 -19.91
N GLY A 883 24.89 -36.66 -20.61
CA GLY A 883 25.09 -38.03 -20.12
C GLY A 883 23.83 -38.88 -20.06
N PHE A 884 22.68 -38.40 -20.58
CA PHE A 884 21.42 -39.17 -20.57
C PHE A 884 21.41 -40.29 -21.63
N VAL A 885 20.81 -41.39 -21.26
CA VAL A 885 20.44 -42.48 -22.19
C VAL A 885 18.96 -42.42 -22.47
N ALA A 886 18.56 -42.63 -23.73
CA ALA A 886 17.17 -42.59 -24.14
C ALA A 886 16.31 -43.61 -23.34
N LEU A 887 15.19 -43.12 -22.82
CA LEU A 887 14.28 -43.91 -21.97
C LEU A 887 13.49 -44.93 -22.85
N PRO A 888 13.31 -46.17 -22.37
CA PRO A 888 12.51 -47.15 -23.06
C PRO A 888 11.01 -46.78 -23.02
N ALA A 889 10.22 -47.18 -24.04
CA ALA A 889 8.78 -46.90 -24.10
C ALA A 889 8.01 -47.41 -22.85
N ALA A 890 8.44 -48.57 -22.31
CA ALA A 890 7.85 -49.14 -21.08
C ALA A 890 7.98 -48.20 -19.85
N TYR A 891 8.99 -47.34 -19.82
CA TYR A 891 9.17 -46.36 -18.73
C TYR A 891 8.01 -45.37 -18.67
N PHE A 892 7.47 -44.97 -19.82
CA PHE A 892 6.34 -44.01 -19.82
C PHE A 892 5.05 -44.59 -19.23
N ALA A 893 4.82 -45.90 -19.40
CA ALA A 893 3.68 -46.55 -18.73
C ALA A 893 3.86 -46.54 -17.20
N TYR A 894 5.10 -46.79 -16.73
CA TYR A 894 5.44 -46.64 -15.31
C TYR A 894 5.25 -45.20 -14.86
N LEU A 895 5.80 -44.20 -15.57
CA LEU A 895 5.72 -42.79 -15.25
C LEU A 895 4.25 -42.31 -15.09
N ILE A 896 3.39 -42.64 -16.04
CA ILE A 896 1.97 -42.29 -15.99
C ILE A 896 1.31 -42.91 -14.75
N SER A 897 1.58 -44.18 -14.46
CA SER A 897 1.05 -44.86 -13.27
C SER A 897 1.54 -44.18 -11.98
N CYS A 898 2.82 -43.84 -11.91
CA CYS A 898 3.46 -43.12 -10.81
C CYS A 898 2.80 -41.76 -10.56
N ILE A 899 2.62 -40.97 -11.60
CA ILE A 899 1.99 -39.65 -11.53
C ILE A 899 0.51 -39.74 -11.10
N LEU A 900 -0.24 -40.69 -11.58
CA LEU A 900 -1.63 -40.90 -11.14
C LEU A 900 -1.71 -41.25 -9.66
N LEU A 901 -0.86 -42.11 -9.18
CA LEU A 901 -0.77 -42.44 -7.75
C LEU A 901 -0.32 -41.24 -6.91
N TYR A 902 0.63 -40.43 -7.40
CA TYR A 902 1.06 -39.18 -6.79
C TYR A 902 -0.12 -38.22 -6.62
N MET A 903 -0.92 -38.03 -7.68
CA MET A 903 -2.10 -37.14 -7.62
C MET A 903 -3.12 -37.63 -6.59
N ILE A 904 -3.33 -38.95 -6.46
CA ILE A 904 -4.24 -39.54 -5.45
C ILE A 904 -3.68 -39.30 -4.04
N LEU A 905 -2.39 -39.58 -3.82
CA LEU A 905 -1.75 -39.40 -2.51
C LEU A 905 -1.76 -37.93 -2.10
N ALA A 906 -1.34 -37.03 -2.98
CA ALA A 906 -1.32 -35.59 -2.72
C ALA A 906 -2.72 -35.05 -2.40
N THR A 907 -3.76 -35.52 -3.11
CA THR A 907 -5.15 -35.15 -2.83
C THR A 907 -5.62 -35.65 -1.47
N SER A 908 -5.25 -36.88 -1.09
CA SER A 908 -5.59 -37.47 0.21
C SER A 908 -4.92 -36.73 1.37
N LEU A 909 -3.64 -36.44 1.23
CA LEU A 909 -2.87 -35.67 2.24
C LEU A 909 -3.37 -34.24 2.35
N LYS A 910 -3.71 -33.57 1.25
CA LYS A 910 -4.39 -32.25 1.27
C LYS A 910 -5.66 -32.27 2.12
N LYS A 911 -6.53 -33.27 1.88
CA LYS A 911 -7.77 -33.40 2.64
C LYS A 911 -7.50 -33.65 4.13
N ALA A 912 -6.48 -34.46 4.47
CA ALA A 912 -6.06 -34.69 5.84
C ALA A 912 -5.51 -33.42 6.49
N TYR A 913 -4.69 -32.67 5.76
CA TYR A 913 -4.15 -31.39 6.21
C TYR A 913 -5.25 -30.37 6.51
N VAL A 914 -6.18 -30.19 5.56
CA VAL A 914 -7.33 -29.27 5.72
C VAL A 914 -8.23 -29.68 6.90
N ARG A 915 -8.43 -31.00 7.13
CA ARG A 915 -9.18 -31.48 8.30
C ARG A 915 -8.49 -31.17 9.63
N HIS A 916 -7.16 -31.13 9.64
CA HIS A 916 -6.38 -30.90 10.85
C HIS A 916 -6.16 -29.42 11.16
N TYR A 917 -5.87 -28.61 10.13
CA TYR A 917 -5.53 -27.20 10.26
C TYR A 917 -6.67 -26.23 9.85
N GLY A 918 -7.78 -26.75 9.31
CA GLY A 918 -8.92 -25.97 8.84
C GLY A 918 -8.80 -25.40 7.43
N GLU A 919 -7.60 -25.15 6.94
CA GLU A 919 -7.33 -24.55 5.62
C GLU A 919 -6.07 -25.11 4.97
N LEU A 920 -5.95 -24.97 3.65
CA LEU A 920 -4.77 -25.41 2.90
C LEU A 920 -3.73 -24.27 2.75
N LEU A 921 -4.19 -23.07 2.37
CA LEU A 921 -3.36 -21.91 2.02
C LEU A 921 -3.44 -20.83 3.09
#